data_4eb7f0a40db2f22419a203177a5d9218
#
_entry.id   4eb7f0a40db2f22419a203177a5d9218
#
_cell.length_a   1.000
_cell.length_b   1.000
_cell.length_c   1.000
_cell.angle_alpha   90.00
_cell.angle_beta   90.00
_cell.angle_gamma   90.00
#
_symmetry.space_group_name_H-M   'P 1'
#
loop_
_entity.id
_entity.type
_entity.pdbx_description
1 polymer ?
#
loop_
_entity_poly.entity_id
_entity_poly.type
_entity_poly.pdbx_seq_one_letter_code
_entity_poly.pdbx_strand_id
1 'polypeptide(L)'
;MSRKVLIILAIVTAAAFALAGCGGGAGAGAGVAKGDTGPLVDKIIIDVRMDQSIAAKDTVEGKTDIFAYGMDASVFFGLPQADREKLSVYPVPSGSWSYLMNPIPNQAPYVWKTKTGKEYFNPLAIREVRYAINWLIDRKKMVDEILLGGGEPAFTSMTPGQPGTYRYNIIATKLGMTERGDEKRAIAEITAALEAAAKLPENSGKLRKTGQFWTYKGEPIVVKFIIRVDDPQGRLPAGRYVADQLEKAGIKVERLEYDRSKAGRMVYGVDPAAYEWTMYTEGWGAGATRRWWDVSISQMYAPYYGYMPGGATEGFWNYKQDEIDKLAMKSYNGWFLTDEEYWNDNLKAQELGLTEAVRIWVCSQIDYFIANKDRVTNRFVYGLGDGLNGWSFITADVKPNDKGEKILRATQFSAKGGLFMSAWDPVGVDGFSDTYVSMIVEQCTMREYFEAPNTAIDTPYLVQWDLKDVQSNVGPDTTGDGKPEGLIDVPADAVKYDSATKTWKKVGSGVKSYSTAKYTVKDSVWHDGNKIGLADFVYSLGFQTDWSTKDGDADLAYEEAYASQYQPTLETLKGVIFNKDGSFTTYYDFNWPMDKNRVAYGGLLSPKAGNPGRPTMVPWTITEAIGLLVTEGAASGTVYAITEDPSMTQIDVASPACVADLKAKLNEMVEKKHVPVYVKDHMKPAEAVDAYKKTLAFIEKYGHAYVSNGPFYISKIDSTANYMELSAYRKGYPYKKDYWGKFFALEVTQIDNVAIPANARRDADAVIDLTVSQFTYPSDQTKPADKDAKVQVTLISQDGEKAYPAKYVKDGSFQAVIPAADLAKLQPGSYTLVSESKFADEAPSVKPGNLVLF
;
A
#
# COMPACT_ATOMS: atom_id res chain seq x y z
N MET A 1 14.91 0.71 -48.21
CA MET A 1 14.85 -0.43 -49.12
C MET A 1 14.47 -1.63 -48.28
N SER A 2 13.28 -1.97 -48.34
CA SER A 2 12.48 -3.05 -48.91
C SER A 2 12.68 -4.37 -48.17
N ARG A 3 11.67 -4.76 -47.34
CA ARG A 3 10.55 -5.70 -47.66
C ARG A 3 10.95 -7.11 -48.03
N LYS A 4 10.49 -8.09 -47.22
CA LYS A 4 9.68 -9.27 -47.56
C LYS A 4 9.58 -10.17 -46.32
N VAL A 5 8.48 -10.29 -45.63
CA VAL A 5 7.29 -11.13 -45.85
C VAL A 5 7.65 -12.56 -46.20
N LEU A 6 7.39 -13.48 -45.28
CA LEU A 6 6.97 -14.84 -45.64
C LEU A 6 5.92 -15.33 -44.58
N ILE A 7 4.74 -15.57 -45.12
CA ILE A 7 3.60 -16.26 -44.52
C ILE A 7 3.85 -17.77 -44.70
N ILE A 8 3.64 -18.57 -43.65
CA ILE A 8 3.33 -20.00 -43.84
C ILE A 8 2.13 -20.35 -42.96
N LEU A 9 1.08 -20.74 -43.66
CA LEU A 9 -0.17 -21.33 -43.21
C LEU A 9 0.06 -22.84 -42.99
N ALA A 10 -0.49 -23.41 -41.93
CA ALA A 10 -0.98 -24.79 -41.88
C ALA A 10 -1.84 -24.99 -40.63
N ILE A 11 -3.12 -24.97 -40.75
CA ILE A 11 -4.10 -26.09 -40.83
C ILE A 11 -4.43 -26.73 -39.46
N VAL A 12 -5.61 -26.35 -39.05
CA VAL A 12 -6.70 -26.96 -38.27
C VAL A 12 -6.65 -28.48 -38.11
N THR A 13 -6.80 -28.94 -36.86
CA THR A 13 -7.69 -30.07 -36.57
C THR A 13 -8.47 -29.83 -35.29
N ALA A 14 -9.79 -29.76 -35.44
CA ALA A 14 -10.79 -29.71 -34.39
C ALA A 14 -10.97 -31.08 -33.75
N ALA A 15 -11.12 -31.12 -32.45
CA ALA A 15 -11.82 -32.19 -31.79
C ALA A 15 -12.73 -31.60 -30.71
N ALA A 16 -14.01 -31.68 -30.96
CA ALA A 16 -15.09 -31.34 -30.08
C ALA A 16 -15.16 -32.30 -28.90
N PHE A 17 -15.35 -31.74 -27.70
CA PHE A 17 -16.01 -32.47 -26.62
C PHE A 17 -17.19 -31.65 -26.06
N ALA A 18 -18.29 -32.37 -25.98
CA ALA A 18 -19.62 -31.86 -25.76
C ALA A 18 -19.91 -31.33 -24.37
N LEU A 19 -20.76 -30.32 -24.35
CA LEU A 19 -21.55 -29.84 -23.22
C LEU A 19 -22.53 -30.92 -22.69
N ALA A 20 -22.53 -31.13 -21.41
CA ALA A 20 -23.66 -31.58 -20.60
C ALA A 20 -23.40 -31.04 -19.18
N GLY A 21 -24.20 -30.28 -18.52
CA GLY A 21 -25.64 -30.23 -18.36
C GLY A 21 -25.83 -29.81 -16.91
N CYS A 22 -26.61 -28.75 -16.66
CA CYS A 22 -27.01 -28.19 -15.38
C CYS A 22 -27.72 -29.20 -14.47
N GLY A 23 -27.55 -29.11 -13.16
CA GLY A 23 -28.41 -29.71 -12.18
C GLY A 23 -27.97 -29.41 -10.76
N GLY A 24 -28.71 -28.51 -10.07
CA GLY A 24 -28.52 -28.22 -8.67
C GLY A 24 -28.87 -29.37 -7.75
N GLY A 25 -28.23 -29.45 -6.62
CA GLY A 25 -28.51 -30.37 -5.55
C GLY A 25 -27.59 -30.13 -4.35
N ALA A 26 -28.16 -29.56 -3.30
CA ALA A 26 -27.51 -29.55 -1.99
C ALA A 26 -27.31 -30.99 -1.50
N GLY A 27 -26.07 -31.37 -1.27
CA GLY A 27 -25.70 -32.69 -0.74
C GLY A 27 -24.44 -32.62 0.10
N ALA A 28 -24.57 -33.14 1.28
CA ALA A 28 -23.58 -33.24 2.36
C ALA A 28 -22.16 -33.63 1.94
N GLY A 29 -21.19 -32.99 2.57
CA GLY A 29 -19.82 -33.41 2.85
C GLY A 29 -19.24 -34.61 2.10
N ALA A 30 -18.80 -34.39 0.83
CA ALA A 30 -17.81 -35.26 0.22
C ALA A 30 -16.42 -34.80 0.64
N GLY A 31 -15.69 -35.59 1.38
CA GLY A 31 -14.32 -35.30 1.80
C GLY A 31 -13.46 -34.93 0.60
N VAL A 32 -12.81 -33.76 0.68
CA VAL A 32 -11.89 -33.24 -0.33
C VAL A 32 -10.77 -34.25 -0.57
N ALA A 33 -10.59 -34.67 -1.81
CA ALA A 33 -9.54 -35.58 -2.21
C ALA A 33 -8.16 -35.01 -1.83
N LYS A 34 -7.27 -35.85 -1.33
CA LYS A 34 -5.92 -35.51 -0.86
C LYS A 34 -5.15 -34.84 -2.00
N GLY A 35 -4.84 -33.51 -1.89
CA GLY A 35 -4.04 -32.79 -2.86
C GLY A 35 -4.76 -31.75 -3.75
N ASP A 36 -6.06 -31.53 -3.56
CA ASP A 36 -6.84 -30.60 -4.37
C ASP A 36 -6.87 -29.14 -3.85
N THR A 37 -6.35 -28.89 -2.66
CA THR A 37 -6.25 -27.56 -2.03
C THR A 37 -4.84 -27.00 -2.07
N GLY A 38 -4.72 -25.68 -1.84
CA GLY A 38 -3.46 -24.98 -1.70
C GLY A 38 -2.83 -24.54 -3.02
N PRO A 39 -1.51 -24.26 -3.00
CA PRO A 39 -0.78 -23.75 -4.17
C PRO A 39 -0.54 -24.83 -5.22
N LEU A 40 -0.17 -24.40 -6.43
CA LEU A 40 0.19 -25.31 -7.53
C LEU A 40 1.53 -26.02 -7.31
N VAL A 41 2.48 -25.35 -6.62
CA VAL A 41 3.78 -25.91 -6.28
C VAL A 41 3.78 -26.60 -4.91
N ASP A 42 4.73 -27.51 -4.70
CA ASP A 42 4.86 -28.25 -3.44
C ASP A 42 5.75 -27.53 -2.43
N LYS A 43 6.70 -26.73 -2.94
CA LYS A 43 7.67 -26.02 -2.13
C LYS A 43 8.15 -24.76 -2.84
N ILE A 44 8.46 -23.73 -2.04
CA ILE A 44 9.24 -22.56 -2.48
C ILE A 44 10.58 -22.62 -1.74
N ILE A 45 11.69 -22.45 -2.47
CA ILE A 45 13.01 -22.20 -1.92
C ILE A 45 13.31 -20.74 -2.11
N ILE A 46 13.68 -20.06 -1.02
CA ILE A 46 14.05 -18.63 -1.03
C ILE A 46 15.52 -18.50 -0.68
N ASP A 47 16.26 -17.80 -1.49
CA ASP A 47 17.63 -17.36 -1.25
C ASP A 47 17.78 -15.84 -1.50
N VAL A 48 18.95 -15.29 -1.24
CA VAL A 48 19.20 -13.84 -1.28
C VAL A 48 20.27 -13.49 -2.31
N ARG A 49 20.05 -12.38 -3.01
CA ARG A 49 21.07 -11.69 -3.79
C ARG A 49 21.16 -10.22 -3.39
N MET A 50 22.39 -9.70 -3.30
CA MET A 50 22.65 -8.29 -3.00
C MET A 50 22.77 -7.44 -4.27
N ASP A 51 22.80 -8.07 -5.43
CA ASP A 51 22.97 -7.41 -6.72
C ASP A 51 21.87 -7.87 -7.69
N GLN A 52 21.11 -6.91 -8.22
CA GLN A 52 19.98 -7.18 -9.12
C GLN A 52 20.46 -7.75 -10.47
N SER A 53 21.65 -7.34 -10.95
CA SER A 53 22.19 -7.84 -12.24
C SER A 53 22.58 -9.31 -12.13
N ILE A 54 23.12 -9.73 -10.98
CA ILE A 54 23.41 -11.14 -10.69
C ILE A 54 22.10 -11.94 -10.59
N ALA A 55 21.10 -11.41 -9.87
CA ALA A 55 19.81 -12.07 -9.74
C ALA A 55 19.10 -12.22 -11.11
N ALA A 56 19.15 -11.18 -11.94
CA ALA A 56 18.61 -11.23 -13.30
C ALA A 56 19.31 -12.31 -14.15
N LYS A 57 20.63 -12.37 -14.09
CA LYS A 57 21.43 -13.40 -14.81
C LYS A 57 21.13 -14.80 -14.31
N ASP A 58 21.01 -15.01 -12.99
CA ASP A 58 20.63 -16.30 -12.40
C ASP A 58 19.24 -16.74 -12.87
N THR A 59 18.31 -15.78 -13.03
CA THR A 59 16.97 -16.06 -13.59
C THR A 59 17.04 -16.43 -15.07
N VAL A 60 17.81 -15.69 -15.88
CA VAL A 60 18.05 -16.01 -17.32
C VAL A 60 18.64 -17.41 -17.50
N GLU A 61 19.59 -17.79 -16.64
CA GLU A 61 20.28 -19.09 -16.68
C GLU A 61 19.45 -20.23 -16.05
N GLY A 62 18.29 -19.95 -15.47
CA GLY A 62 17.43 -20.94 -14.81
C GLY A 62 17.99 -21.48 -13.49
N LYS A 63 18.93 -20.80 -12.85
CA LYS A 63 19.39 -21.09 -11.50
C LYS A 63 18.34 -20.71 -10.46
N THR A 64 17.60 -19.65 -10.70
CA THR A 64 16.36 -19.31 -10.01
C THR A 64 15.21 -19.24 -11.01
N ASP A 65 13.98 -19.46 -10.52
CA ASP A 65 12.78 -19.48 -11.36
C ASP A 65 12.12 -18.10 -11.42
N ILE A 66 12.13 -17.37 -10.30
CA ILE A 66 11.56 -16.02 -10.15
C ILE A 66 12.51 -15.14 -9.37
N PHE A 67 12.77 -13.92 -9.84
CA PHE A 67 13.35 -12.87 -9.02
C PHE A 67 12.21 -12.13 -8.30
N ALA A 68 12.11 -12.37 -6.99
CA ALA A 68 10.99 -11.90 -6.14
C ALA A 68 11.20 -10.44 -5.66
N TYR A 69 11.63 -9.58 -6.58
CA TYR A 69 11.81 -8.15 -6.32
C TYR A 69 11.61 -7.37 -7.63
N GLY A 70 11.08 -6.16 -7.53
CA GLY A 70 10.97 -5.27 -8.67
C GLY A 70 12.35 -4.78 -9.12
N MET A 71 12.77 -5.21 -10.30
CA MET A 71 14.07 -4.85 -10.87
C MET A 71 14.01 -3.49 -11.52
N ASP A 72 15.05 -2.68 -11.28
CA ASP A 72 15.19 -1.37 -11.92
C ASP A 72 15.25 -1.46 -13.45
N ALA A 73 14.64 -0.50 -14.14
CA ALA A 73 14.63 -0.43 -15.60
C ALA A 73 16.05 -0.47 -16.21
N SER A 74 17.01 0.21 -15.57
CA SER A 74 18.42 0.23 -16.02
C SER A 74 19.04 -1.17 -16.02
N VAL A 75 18.72 -1.99 -15.02
CA VAL A 75 19.19 -3.38 -14.96
C VAL A 75 18.50 -4.24 -16.00
N PHE A 76 17.17 -4.12 -16.13
CA PHE A 76 16.41 -4.89 -17.12
C PHE A 76 16.83 -4.58 -18.57
N PHE A 77 16.88 -3.30 -18.94
CA PHE A 77 17.30 -2.90 -20.29
C PHE A 77 18.81 -3.07 -20.54
N GLY A 78 19.62 -3.17 -19.49
CA GLY A 78 21.02 -3.56 -19.58
C GLY A 78 21.26 -5.02 -19.96
N LEU A 79 20.24 -5.90 -19.81
CA LEU A 79 20.33 -7.28 -20.29
C LEU A 79 20.34 -7.34 -21.82
N PRO A 80 21.17 -8.23 -22.43
CA PRO A 80 21.09 -8.52 -23.86
C PRO A 80 19.67 -8.91 -24.29
N GLN A 81 19.25 -8.51 -25.49
CA GLN A 81 17.91 -8.83 -26.00
C GLN A 81 17.62 -10.34 -25.97
N ALA A 82 18.61 -11.18 -26.38
CA ALA A 82 18.46 -12.64 -26.37
C ALA A 82 18.23 -13.22 -24.96
N ASP A 83 18.69 -12.52 -23.92
CA ASP A 83 18.45 -12.93 -22.52
C ASP A 83 17.07 -12.45 -22.04
N ARG A 84 16.64 -11.25 -22.41
CA ARG A 84 15.28 -10.77 -22.11
C ARG A 84 14.20 -11.66 -22.74
N GLU A 85 14.44 -12.21 -23.91
CA GLU A 85 13.51 -13.13 -24.61
C GLU A 85 13.28 -14.45 -23.87
N LYS A 86 14.21 -14.86 -22.97
CA LYS A 86 14.07 -16.04 -22.08
C LYS A 86 13.21 -15.78 -20.84
N LEU A 87 12.78 -14.53 -20.63
CA LEU A 87 12.07 -14.11 -19.43
C LEU A 87 10.60 -13.83 -19.73
N SER A 88 9.72 -14.25 -18.82
CA SER A 88 8.41 -13.66 -18.65
C SER A 88 8.55 -12.40 -17.83
N VAL A 89 8.05 -11.28 -18.33
CA VAL A 89 8.23 -9.96 -17.73
C VAL A 89 6.87 -9.41 -17.28
N TYR A 90 6.83 -8.84 -16.07
CA TYR A 90 5.66 -8.22 -15.46
C TYR A 90 6.04 -6.78 -15.08
N PRO A 91 5.91 -5.81 -16.01
CA PRO A 91 6.19 -4.40 -15.72
C PRO A 91 5.03 -3.81 -14.92
N VAL A 92 5.34 -3.15 -13.81
CA VAL A 92 4.34 -2.63 -12.87
C VAL A 92 4.75 -1.25 -12.37
N PRO A 93 3.84 -0.25 -12.31
CA PRO A 93 4.10 1.03 -11.67
C PRO A 93 4.05 0.87 -10.14
N SER A 94 5.12 0.31 -9.56
CA SER A 94 5.16 -0.20 -8.18
C SER A 94 5.60 0.82 -7.15
N GLY A 95 6.00 2.02 -7.54
CA GLY A 95 6.50 3.03 -6.62
C GLY A 95 6.31 4.46 -7.08
N SER A 96 6.46 5.38 -6.16
CA SER A 96 6.50 6.82 -6.43
C SER A 96 7.62 7.49 -5.65
N TRP A 97 8.28 8.47 -6.28
CA TRP A 97 9.30 9.28 -5.65
C TRP A 97 8.80 10.67 -5.33
N SER A 98 9.23 11.17 -4.18
CA SER A 98 8.94 12.52 -3.72
C SER A 98 10.14 13.14 -3.01
N TYR A 99 10.05 14.45 -2.80
CA TYR A 99 10.94 15.18 -1.90
C TYR A 99 10.12 15.67 -0.72
N LEU A 100 10.45 15.14 0.47
CA LEU A 100 9.84 15.56 1.73
C LEU A 100 10.67 16.69 2.33
N MET A 101 10.01 17.72 2.86
CA MET A 101 10.64 18.91 3.41
C MET A 101 10.33 19.06 4.90
N ASN A 102 11.31 19.52 5.66
CA ASN A 102 11.15 19.97 7.05
C ASN A 102 10.93 21.49 7.04
N PRO A 103 9.67 21.97 7.19
CA PRO A 103 9.35 23.39 7.04
C PRO A 103 9.57 24.22 8.31
N ILE A 104 10.20 23.70 9.35
CA ILE A 104 10.37 24.40 10.63
C ILE A 104 10.99 25.79 10.43
N PRO A 105 10.48 26.88 11.03
CA PRO A 105 9.35 26.97 11.95
C PRO A 105 7.96 27.09 11.28
N ASN A 106 7.89 26.98 9.94
CA ASN A 106 6.69 27.11 9.09
C ASN A 106 5.90 28.43 9.30
N GLN A 107 6.57 29.46 9.75
CA GLN A 107 6.02 30.81 10.01
C GLN A 107 7.11 31.87 9.96
N ALA A 108 6.71 33.10 9.64
CA ALA A 108 7.61 34.24 9.71
C ALA A 108 8.18 34.42 11.12
N PRO A 109 9.42 34.85 11.27
CA PRO A 109 10.35 35.34 10.24
C PRO A 109 11.20 34.23 9.54
N TYR A 110 10.81 32.96 9.63
CA TYR A 110 11.47 31.80 9.00
C TYR A 110 12.85 31.46 9.56
N VAL A 111 13.10 31.92 10.79
CA VAL A 111 14.33 31.71 11.52
C VAL A 111 14.09 30.69 12.63
N TRP A 112 14.84 29.62 12.62
CA TRP A 112 14.80 28.60 13.66
C TRP A 112 16.02 28.68 14.55
N LYS A 113 15.81 28.62 15.87
CA LYS A 113 16.86 28.56 16.86
C LYS A 113 16.85 27.18 17.52
N THR A 114 17.92 26.42 17.31
CA THR A 114 18.09 25.08 17.89
C THR A 114 18.28 25.11 19.39
N LYS A 115 18.14 23.96 20.05
CA LYS A 115 18.43 23.81 21.52
C LYS A 115 19.88 24.22 21.87
N THR A 116 20.82 24.17 20.92
CA THR A 116 22.21 24.62 21.12
C THR A 116 22.39 26.14 20.98
N GLY A 117 21.31 26.87 20.67
CA GLY A 117 21.33 28.34 20.50
C GLY A 117 21.72 28.82 19.09
N LYS A 118 22.07 27.93 18.17
CA LYS A 118 22.40 28.29 16.80
C LYS A 118 21.13 28.65 16.02
N GLU A 119 21.19 29.77 15.30
CA GLU A 119 20.10 30.29 14.47
C GLU A 119 20.33 29.94 13.00
N TYR A 120 19.26 29.52 12.33
CA TYR A 120 19.25 29.21 10.91
C TYR A 120 18.05 29.91 10.27
N PHE A 121 18.27 30.49 9.12
CA PHE A 121 17.16 30.87 8.21
C PHE A 121 16.83 29.66 7.34
N ASN A 122 15.60 29.16 7.44
CA ASN A 122 15.15 28.01 6.66
C ASN A 122 14.35 28.51 5.42
N PRO A 123 14.92 28.45 4.20
CA PRO A 123 14.18 28.83 2.99
C PRO A 123 12.96 27.94 2.76
N LEU A 124 13.00 26.67 3.21
CA LEU A 124 11.88 25.71 3.08
C LEU A 124 10.77 25.93 4.13
N ALA A 125 10.95 26.84 5.10
CA ALA A 125 9.86 27.33 5.94
C ALA A 125 8.87 28.22 5.18
N ILE A 126 9.30 28.79 4.05
CA ILE A 126 8.47 29.65 3.20
C ILE A 126 7.68 28.77 2.21
N ARG A 127 6.36 28.80 2.31
CA ARG A 127 5.49 27.99 1.42
C ARG A 127 5.72 28.30 -0.05
N GLU A 128 5.85 29.57 -0.41
CA GLU A 128 6.06 30.02 -1.78
C GLU A 128 7.36 29.49 -2.37
N VAL A 129 8.42 29.34 -1.54
CA VAL A 129 9.67 28.69 -1.96
C VAL A 129 9.44 27.20 -2.23
N ARG A 130 8.78 26.47 -1.28
CA ARG A 130 8.47 25.05 -1.49
C ARG A 130 7.64 24.83 -2.74
N TYR A 131 6.59 25.64 -2.92
CA TYR A 131 5.69 25.55 -4.07
C TYR A 131 6.42 25.77 -5.39
N ALA A 132 7.29 26.79 -5.46
CA ALA A 132 8.06 27.12 -6.65
C ALA A 132 9.06 26.01 -7.08
N ILE A 133 9.50 25.15 -6.15
CA ILE A 133 10.36 24.00 -6.46
C ILE A 133 9.68 23.02 -7.42
N ASN A 134 8.33 22.98 -7.49
CA ASN A 134 7.62 22.17 -8.50
C ASN A 134 8.04 22.50 -9.93
N TRP A 135 8.34 23.77 -10.26
CA TRP A 135 8.80 24.21 -11.57
C TRP A 135 10.31 24.16 -11.73
N LEU A 136 11.07 24.02 -10.63
CA LEU A 136 12.52 23.85 -10.67
C LEU A 136 12.92 22.45 -11.13
N ILE A 137 12.02 21.47 -10.99
CA ILE A 137 12.24 20.06 -11.30
C ILE A 137 11.71 19.72 -12.70
N ASP A 138 12.58 19.33 -13.62
CA ASP A 138 12.23 18.67 -14.88
C ASP A 138 12.00 17.18 -14.63
N ARG A 139 10.73 16.80 -14.39
CA ARG A 139 10.32 15.41 -14.12
C ARG A 139 10.56 14.53 -15.33
N LYS A 140 10.30 15.05 -16.53
CA LYS A 140 10.51 14.32 -17.78
C LYS A 140 11.97 13.97 -17.99
N LYS A 141 12.88 14.91 -17.72
CA LYS A 141 14.33 14.66 -17.74
C LYS A 141 14.72 13.57 -16.75
N MET A 142 14.17 13.59 -15.54
CA MET A 142 14.47 12.55 -14.54
C MET A 142 14.03 11.17 -15.01
N VAL A 143 12.85 11.07 -15.61
CA VAL A 143 12.35 9.80 -16.16
C VAL A 143 13.20 9.34 -17.35
N ASP A 144 13.50 10.24 -18.30
CA ASP A 144 14.19 9.86 -19.54
C ASP A 144 15.67 9.56 -19.32
N GLU A 145 16.38 10.38 -18.50
CA GLU A 145 17.84 10.33 -18.39
C GLU A 145 18.31 9.54 -17.15
N ILE A 146 17.57 9.58 -16.04
CA ILE A 146 17.94 8.89 -14.79
C ILE A 146 17.30 7.52 -14.73
N LEU A 147 15.97 7.44 -14.92
CA LEU A 147 15.24 6.16 -14.92
C LEU A 147 15.29 5.42 -16.27
N LEU A 148 15.93 6.00 -17.29
CA LEU A 148 16.09 5.41 -18.63
C LEU A 148 14.74 4.97 -19.25
N GLY A 149 13.67 5.75 -19.02
CA GLY A 149 12.32 5.44 -19.44
C GLY A 149 11.57 4.46 -18.52
N GLY A 150 12.17 4.05 -17.40
CA GLY A 150 11.56 3.15 -16.41
C GLY A 150 10.65 3.86 -15.42
N GLY A 151 9.85 4.81 -15.87
CA GLY A 151 8.90 5.55 -15.04
C GLY A 151 8.04 6.51 -15.82
N GLU A 152 7.19 7.24 -15.10
CA GLU A 152 6.36 8.32 -15.63
C GLU A 152 6.44 9.54 -14.71
N PRO A 153 6.40 10.78 -15.23
CA PRO A 153 6.28 11.97 -14.41
C PRO A 153 5.05 11.88 -13.50
N ALA A 154 5.21 12.17 -12.21
CA ALA A 154 4.12 12.16 -11.24
C ALA A 154 4.00 13.49 -10.51
N PHE A 155 2.77 13.90 -10.22
CA PHE A 155 2.43 15.10 -9.48
C PHE A 155 1.70 14.81 -8.16
N THR A 156 1.27 13.56 -7.97
CA THR A 156 0.53 13.09 -6.80
C THR A 156 1.09 11.74 -6.32
N SER A 157 0.63 11.28 -5.17
CA SER A 157 0.98 9.96 -4.63
C SER A 157 0.40 8.78 -5.42
N MET A 158 -0.58 9.07 -6.27
CA MET A 158 -1.31 8.03 -6.99
C MET A 158 -0.49 7.55 -8.19
N THR A 159 -0.10 6.28 -8.16
CA THR A 159 0.64 5.67 -9.28
C THR A 159 -0.30 5.32 -10.44
N PRO A 160 0.18 5.28 -11.68
CA PRO A 160 -0.58 4.75 -12.80
C PRO A 160 -1.09 3.33 -12.48
N GLY A 161 -2.28 2.98 -12.94
CA GLY A 161 -2.92 1.70 -12.64
C GLY A 161 -3.76 1.69 -11.35
N GLN A 162 -3.66 2.73 -10.50
CA GLN A 162 -4.57 2.88 -9.37
C GLN A 162 -5.90 3.49 -9.84
N PRO A 163 -7.06 2.95 -9.46
CA PRO A 163 -8.35 3.51 -9.84
C PRO A 163 -8.51 4.96 -9.41
N GLY A 164 -9.01 5.81 -10.30
CA GLY A 164 -9.24 7.23 -10.01
C GLY A 164 -8.00 8.14 -10.03
N THR A 165 -6.80 7.62 -10.35
CA THR A 165 -5.54 8.40 -10.45
C THR A 165 -5.69 9.66 -11.30
N TYR A 166 -6.43 9.58 -12.40
CA TYR A 166 -6.63 10.71 -13.29
C TYR A 166 -7.31 11.92 -12.62
N ARG A 167 -8.25 11.69 -11.69
CA ARG A 167 -8.95 12.76 -10.96
C ARG A 167 -7.98 13.59 -10.14
N TYR A 168 -7.00 12.96 -9.53
CA TYR A 168 -5.96 13.64 -8.76
C TYR A 168 -4.95 14.35 -9.67
N ASN A 169 -4.58 13.77 -10.80
CA ASN A 169 -3.64 14.38 -11.75
C ASN A 169 -4.20 15.65 -12.43
N ILE A 170 -5.52 15.74 -12.61
CA ILE A 170 -6.17 16.94 -13.12
C ILE A 170 -5.89 18.17 -12.25
N ILE A 171 -5.79 17.98 -10.91
CA ILE A 171 -5.48 19.08 -9.99
C ILE A 171 -4.13 19.71 -10.34
N ALA A 172 -3.12 18.89 -10.60
CA ALA A 172 -1.80 19.37 -11.00
C ALA A 172 -1.85 20.20 -12.30
N THR A 173 -2.68 19.78 -13.26
CA THR A 173 -2.91 20.53 -14.50
C THR A 173 -3.60 21.87 -14.22
N LYS A 174 -4.62 21.92 -13.35
CA LYS A 174 -5.29 23.15 -12.93
C LYS A 174 -4.34 24.13 -12.22
N LEU A 175 -3.37 23.59 -11.46
CA LEU A 175 -2.32 24.37 -10.80
C LEU A 175 -1.20 24.82 -11.77
N GLY A 176 -1.28 24.46 -13.04
CA GLY A 176 -0.29 24.81 -14.08
C GLY A 176 1.04 24.08 -13.95
N MET A 177 1.05 22.92 -13.28
CA MET A 177 2.23 22.08 -13.18
C MET A 177 2.51 21.39 -14.53
N THR A 178 3.77 21.28 -14.91
CA THR A 178 4.22 20.68 -16.17
C THR A 178 5.29 19.63 -15.94
N GLU A 179 5.37 18.64 -16.83
CA GLU A 179 6.37 17.57 -16.72
C GLU A 179 7.81 18.08 -16.77
N ARG A 180 8.07 19.13 -17.58
CA ARG A 180 9.42 19.70 -17.74
C ARG A 180 9.75 20.82 -16.78
N GLY A 181 8.79 21.25 -15.97
CA GLY A 181 8.96 22.42 -15.11
C GLY A 181 9.10 23.72 -15.91
N ASP A 182 9.60 24.75 -15.23
CA ASP A 182 9.99 26.06 -15.78
C ASP A 182 11.04 26.68 -14.84
N GLU A 183 12.32 26.40 -15.11
CA GLU A 183 13.44 26.86 -14.29
C GLU A 183 13.45 28.38 -14.11
N LYS A 184 13.10 29.15 -15.16
CA LYS A 184 13.10 30.61 -15.08
C LYS A 184 12.01 31.11 -14.14
N ARG A 185 10.80 30.56 -14.26
CA ARG A 185 9.68 30.86 -13.37
C ARG A 185 10.02 30.49 -11.93
N ALA A 186 10.55 29.31 -11.70
CA ALA A 186 10.92 28.82 -10.37
C ALA A 186 11.93 29.74 -9.69
N ILE A 187 13.02 30.12 -10.40
CA ILE A 187 14.05 31.02 -9.86
C ILE A 187 13.47 32.41 -9.56
N ALA A 188 12.58 32.93 -10.42
CA ALA A 188 11.93 34.23 -10.20
C ALA A 188 11.02 34.18 -8.96
N GLU A 189 10.18 33.15 -8.81
CA GLU A 189 9.27 32.98 -7.67
C GLU A 189 10.04 32.76 -6.36
N ILE A 190 11.09 31.92 -6.34
CA ILE A 190 11.96 31.72 -5.18
C ILE A 190 12.63 33.04 -4.78
N THR A 191 13.16 33.79 -5.77
CA THR A 191 13.79 35.09 -5.53
C THR A 191 12.81 36.06 -4.90
N ALA A 192 11.62 36.20 -5.46
CA ALA A 192 10.56 37.10 -4.95
C ALA A 192 10.14 36.72 -3.51
N ALA A 193 10.01 35.44 -3.20
CA ALA A 193 9.67 34.97 -1.86
C ALA A 193 10.79 35.29 -0.83
N LEU A 194 12.05 35.11 -1.20
CA LEU A 194 13.19 35.45 -0.34
C LEU A 194 13.36 36.97 -0.19
N GLU A 195 13.08 37.78 -1.23
CA GLU A 195 13.05 39.25 -1.14
C GLU A 195 11.92 39.75 -0.22
N ALA A 196 10.76 39.11 -0.28
CA ALA A 196 9.66 39.42 0.64
C ALA A 196 10.05 39.09 2.08
N ALA A 197 10.66 37.93 2.32
CA ALA A 197 11.17 37.55 3.62
C ALA A 197 12.27 38.50 4.14
N ALA A 198 13.14 39.01 3.25
CA ALA A 198 14.18 39.96 3.61
C ALA A 198 13.65 41.34 4.08
N LYS A 199 12.41 41.69 3.68
CA LYS A 199 11.72 42.94 4.08
C LYS A 199 11.08 42.85 5.46
N LEU A 200 10.96 41.65 6.04
CA LEU A 200 10.43 41.50 7.40
C LEU A 200 11.35 42.22 8.39
N PRO A 201 10.81 42.90 9.44
CA PRO A 201 11.62 43.66 10.39
C PRO A 201 12.74 42.83 11.01
N GLU A 202 12.46 41.56 11.36
CA GLU A 202 13.41 40.64 12.00
C GLU A 202 14.55 40.21 11.06
N ASN A 203 14.34 40.22 9.74
CA ASN A 203 15.27 39.81 8.70
C ASN A 203 15.99 40.98 8.02
N SER A 204 15.48 42.21 8.22
CA SER A 204 16.03 43.39 7.58
C SER A 204 17.53 43.61 7.86
N GLY A 205 18.30 43.76 6.80
CA GLY A 205 19.75 43.82 6.84
C GLY A 205 20.49 42.51 7.11
N LYS A 206 19.78 41.46 7.51
CA LYS A 206 20.35 40.12 7.80
C LYS A 206 20.24 39.16 6.64
N LEU A 207 19.04 39.10 5.99
CA LEU A 207 18.79 38.27 4.80
C LEU A 207 19.03 39.08 3.53
N ARG A 208 19.94 38.63 2.68
CA ARG A 208 20.28 39.31 1.41
C ARG A 208 20.96 38.34 0.44
N LYS A 209 20.91 38.64 -0.85
CA LYS A 209 21.67 37.94 -1.86
C LYS A 209 23.11 38.46 -1.91
N THR A 210 24.11 37.57 -1.80
CA THR A 210 25.54 37.92 -1.83
C THR A 210 26.24 36.99 -2.83
N GLY A 211 26.62 37.54 -3.98
CA GLY A 211 27.10 36.74 -5.09
C GLY A 211 26.04 35.77 -5.62
N GLN A 212 26.41 34.48 -5.71
CA GLN A 212 25.53 33.42 -6.19
C GLN A 212 24.42 33.10 -5.18
N PHE A 213 24.71 33.14 -3.87
CA PHE A 213 23.85 32.60 -2.83
C PHE A 213 23.14 33.68 -2.00
N TRP A 214 21.97 33.36 -1.50
CA TRP A 214 21.34 34.09 -0.41
C TRP A 214 22.10 33.84 0.90
N THR A 215 22.23 34.88 1.73
CA THR A 215 22.94 34.82 3.02
C THR A 215 22.06 35.36 4.14
N TYR A 216 22.17 34.78 5.33
CA TYR A 216 21.57 35.26 6.55
C TYR A 216 22.67 35.56 7.58
N LYS A 217 22.77 36.80 8.08
CA LYS A 217 23.85 37.26 8.98
C LYS A 217 25.26 37.03 8.40
N GLY A 218 25.38 37.07 7.07
CA GLY A 218 26.66 36.90 6.37
C GLY A 218 26.99 35.46 5.93
N GLU A 219 26.30 34.46 6.48
CA GLU A 219 26.46 33.03 6.13
C GLU A 219 25.45 32.61 5.06
N PRO A 220 25.81 31.76 4.10
CA PRO A 220 24.86 31.22 3.14
C PRO A 220 23.68 30.52 3.84
N ILE A 221 22.45 30.73 3.34
CA ILE A 221 21.30 29.90 3.72
C ILE A 221 21.49 28.52 3.11
N VAL A 222 21.21 27.47 3.89
CA VAL A 222 21.53 26.09 3.51
C VAL A 222 20.29 25.20 3.58
N VAL A 223 20.04 24.47 2.49
CA VAL A 223 19.18 23.28 2.51
C VAL A 223 20.06 22.07 2.81
N LYS A 224 19.79 21.41 3.94
CA LYS A 224 20.44 20.17 4.33
C LYS A 224 19.66 19.01 3.72
N PHE A 225 20.17 18.46 2.62
CA PHE A 225 19.45 17.53 1.78
C PHE A 225 19.93 16.09 1.97
N ILE A 226 19.10 15.24 2.60
CA ILE A 226 19.36 13.80 2.69
C ILE A 226 19.07 13.15 1.35
N ILE A 227 20.13 12.60 0.74
CA ILE A 227 20.09 11.90 -0.55
C ILE A 227 20.41 10.42 -0.32
N ARG A 228 19.53 9.53 -0.80
CA ARG A 228 19.68 8.07 -0.63
C ARG A 228 20.75 7.51 -1.52
N VAL A 229 21.75 6.85 -0.91
CA VAL A 229 22.90 6.23 -1.63
C VAL A 229 22.68 4.75 -1.97
N ASP A 230 21.78 4.09 -1.29
CA ASP A 230 21.41 2.69 -1.54
C ASP A 230 20.48 2.51 -2.74
N ASP A 231 20.19 3.58 -3.45
CA ASP A 231 19.57 3.61 -4.78
C ASP A 231 20.48 4.40 -5.74
N PRO A 232 21.61 3.79 -6.15
CA PRO A 232 22.68 4.48 -6.87
C PRO A 232 22.31 4.82 -8.33
N GLN A 233 21.31 4.12 -8.90
CA GLN A 233 20.84 4.36 -10.27
C GLN A 233 19.63 5.31 -10.33
N GLY A 234 18.98 5.54 -9.22
CA GLY A 234 17.75 6.32 -9.15
C GLY A 234 17.86 7.56 -8.25
N ARG A 235 17.55 7.42 -6.96
CA ARG A 235 17.45 8.56 -6.04
C ARG A 235 18.76 9.30 -5.79
N LEU A 236 19.91 8.64 -5.90
CA LEU A 236 21.20 9.30 -5.76
C LEU A 236 21.41 10.35 -6.88
N PRO A 237 21.39 10.01 -8.19
CA PRO A 237 21.53 10.99 -9.25
C PRO A 237 20.35 11.99 -9.29
N ALA A 238 19.12 11.56 -8.96
CA ALA A 238 17.95 12.44 -8.89
C ALA A 238 18.10 13.51 -7.81
N GLY A 239 18.53 13.13 -6.60
CA GLY A 239 18.76 14.06 -5.51
C GLY A 239 19.90 15.05 -5.82
N ARG A 240 20.99 14.57 -6.41
CA ARG A 240 22.10 15.44 -6.85
C ARG A 240 21.64 16.45 -7.90
N TYR A 241 20.84 16.02 -8.88
CA TYR A 241 20.26 16.92 -9.87
C TYR A 241 19.44 18.03 -9.22
N VAL A 242 18.54 17.71 -8.27
CA VAL A 242 17.71 18.72 -7.60
C VAL A 242 18.55 19.65 -6.70
N ALA A 243 19.60 19.12 -6.06
CA ALA A 243 20.57 19.95 -5.32
C ALA A 243 21.21 21.00 -6.22
N ASP A 244 21.65 20.59 -7.43
CA ASP A 244 22.21 21.54 -8.42
C ASP A 244 21.20 22.61 -8.86
N GLN A 245 19.92 22.25 -9.01
CA GLN A 245 18.87 23.20 -9.36
C GLN A 245 18.60 24.21 -8.23
N LEU A 246 18.60 23.78 -6.97
CA LEU A 246 18.47 24.67 -5.82
C LEU A 246 19.66 25.66 -5.73
N GLU A 247 20.87 25.20 -6.04
CA GLU A 247 22.06 26.08 -6.08
C GLU A 247 21.98 27.11 -7.21
N LYS A 248 21.42 26.77 -8.36
CA LYS A 248 21.13 27.78 -9.42
C LYS A 248 20.11 28.83 -8.96
N ALA A 249 19.14 28.43 -8.11
CA ALA A 249 18.18 29.35 -7.52
C ALA A 249 18.78 30.22 -6.39
N GLY A 250 20.06 30.03 -6.07
CA GLY A 250 20.78 30.82 -5.07
C GLY A 250 20.68 30.28 -3.64
N ILE A 251 20.27 29.05 -3.47
CA ILE A 251 20.18 28.38 -2.16
C ILE A 251 21.30 27.34 -2.10
N LYS A 252 22.23 27.46 -1.13
CA LYS A 252 23.30 26.48 -0.95
C LYS A 252 22.73 25.16 -0.47
N VAL A 253 23.30 24.04 -0.98
CA VAL A 253 22.87 22.70 -0.57
C VAL A 253 24.01 21.95 0.11
N GLU A 254 23.75 21.46 1.31
CA GLU A 254 24.56 20.47 2.00
C GLU A 254 24.02 19.08 1.66
N ARG A 255 24.77 18.31 0.85
CA ARG A 255 24.36 16.97 0.40
C ARG A 255 24.69 15.95 1.47
N LEU A 256 23.68 15.45 2.19
CA LEU A 256 23.79 14.41 3.22
C LEU A 256 23.49 13.05 2.57
N GLU A 257 24.50 12.41 2.04
CA GLU A 257 24.36 11.13 1.34
C GLU A 257 24.33 9.99 2.36
N TYR A 258 23.11 9.44 2.61
CA TYR A 258 22.86 8.42 3.63
C TYR A 258 22.13 7.20 3.06
N ASP A 259 22.35 6.03 3.68
CA ASP A 259 21.57 4.83 3.43
C ASP A 259 20.14 4.94 4.00
N ARG A 260 19.27 3.98 3.62
CA ARG A 260 17.87 3.95 4.03
C ARG A 260 17.70 4.00 5.55
N SER A 261 18.45 3.20 6.29
CA SER A 261 18.28 3.07 7.73
C SER A 261 18.61 4.37 8.46
N LYS A 262 19.72 5.01 8.09
CA LYS A 262 20.10 6.30 8.65
C LYS A 262 19.14 7.41 8.23
N ALA A 263 18.78 7.46 6.96
CA ALA A 263 17.83 8.45 6.43
C ALA A 263 16.46 8.34 7.11
N GLY A 264 15.89 7.14 7.18
CA GLY A 264 14.58 6.88 7.80
C GLY A 264 14.55 7.29 9.27
N ARG A 265 15.56 6.89 10.05
CA ARG A 265 15.68 7.29 11.45
C ARG A 265 15.77 8.81 11.61
N MET A 266 16.54 9.49 10.78
CA MET A 266 16.69 10.95 10.87
C MET A 266 15.40 11.70 10.51
N VAL A 267 14.66 11.20 9.54
CA VAL A 267 13.45 11.87 9.02
C VAL A 267 12.23 11.62 9.91
N TYR A 268 12.04 10.39 10.37
CA TYR A 268 10.82 9.96 11.05
C TYR A 268 11.03 9.69 12.56
N GLY A 269 12.26 9.36 12.98
CA GLY A 269 12.54 8.99 14.38
C GLY A 269 13.30 10.04 15.19
N VAL A 270 13.75 11.14 14.58
CA VAL A 270 14.47 12.24 15.26
C VAL A 270 13.62 13.52 15.19
N ASP A 271 13.63 14.28 16.28
CA ASP A 271 12.95 15.58 16.36
C ASP A 271 13.42 16.52 15.23
N PRO A 272 12.55 16.87 14.26
CA PRO A 272 12.92 17.78 13.17
C PRO A 272 13.37 19.16 13.66
N ALA A 273 13.05 19.52 14.90
CA ALA A 273 13.47 20.74 15.56
C ALA A 273 14.99 20.76 15.88
N ALA A 274 15.65 19.60 15.84
CA ALA A 274 17.13 19.52 15.91
C ALA A 274 17.81 20.16 14.68
N TYR A 275 17.05 20.34 13.58
CA TYR A 275 17.50 20.99 12.35
C TYR A 275 18.71 20.27 11.70
N GLU A 276 18.74 18.95 11.80
CA GLU A 276 19.82 18.14 11.21
C GLU A 276 19.61 17.91 9.71
N TRP A 277 18.37 18.01 9.24
CA TRP A 277 17.99 17.92 7.84
C TRP A 277 16.84 18.88 7.52
N THR A 278 16.66 19.21 6.23
CA THR A 278 15.56 20.05 5.76
C THR A 278 14.88 19.55 4.48
N MET A 279 15.51 18.62 3.75
CA MET A 279 14.95 17.98 2.55
C MET A 279 15.39 16.52 2.47
N TYR A 280 14.56 15.64 1.90
CA TYR A 280 14.83 14.22 1.80
C TYR A 280 14.34 13.62 0.49
N THR A 281 15.16 12.76 -0.17
CA THR A 281 14.76 11.94 -1.32
C THR A 281 13.95 10.73 -0.85
N GLU A 282 12.64 10.87 -0.83
CA GLU A 282 11.70 9.88 -0.36
C GLU A 282 11.25 8.95 -1.50
N GLY A 283 10.85 7.73 -1.16
CA GLY A 283 10.21 6.81 -2.10
C GLY A 283 9.23 5.91 -1.36
N TRP A 284 8.09 5.68 -1.99
CA TRP A 284 6.99 4.88 -1.47
C TRP A 284 6.65 3.75 -2.43
N GLY A 285 6.43 2.54 -1.89
CA GLY A 285 5.81 1.47 -2.65
C GLY A 285 4.36 1.80 -2.99
N ALA A 286 3.87 1.35 -4.13
CA ALA A 286 2.46 1.54 -4.50
C ALA A 286 1.51 0.79 -3.56
N GLY A 287 2.00 -0.26 -2.91
CA GLY A 287 1.16 -1.21 -2.17
C GLY A 287 0.22 -1.97 -3.12
N ALA A 288 -0.66 -2.79 -2.58
CA ALA A 288 -1.68 -3.45 -3.37
C ALA A 288 -2.57 -2.43 -4.09
N THR A 289 -3.01 -2.77 -5.30
CA THR A 289 -3.99 -1.95 -6.02
C THR A 289 -5.24 -1.78 -5.15
N ARG A 290 -5.61 -0.55 -4.86
CA ARG A 290 -6.78 -0.20 -4.04
C ARG A 290 -7.81 0.54 -4.86
N ARG A 291 -9.05 0.16 -4.72
CA ARG A 291 -10.16 0.87 -5.37
C ARG A 291 -10.40 2.25 -4.74
N TRP A 292 -10.21 2.36 -3.44
CA TRP A 292 -10.45 3.56 -2.65
C TRP A 292 -9.24 3.94 -1.81
N TRP A 293 -8.97 5.24 -1.77
CA TRP A 293 -7.82 5.79 -1.05
C TRP A 293 -8.26 6.59 0.17
N ASP A 294 -8.81 5.88 1.15
CA ASP A 294 -9.26 6.46 2.43
C ASP A 294 -8.10 6.97 3.31
N VAL A 295 -6.90 6.46 3.11
CA VAL A 295 -5.72 6.84 3.91
C VAL A 295 -4.68 7.68 3.16
N SER A 296 -4.76 7.81 1.83
CA SER A 296 -3.69 8.42 1.04
C SER A 296 -3.39 9.87 1.42
N ILE A 297 -4.43 10.70 1.62
CA ILE A 297 -4.26 12.11 2.00
C ILE A 297 -3.68 12.21 3.41
N SER A 298 -4.21 11.42 4.36
CA SER A 298 -3.69 11.36 5.73
C SER A 298 -2.22 10.94 5.73
N GLN A 299 -1.88 9.88 5.01
CA GLN A 299 -0.53 9.35 4.90
C GLN A 299 0.47 10.38 4.36
N MET A 300 0.07 11.16 3.35
CA MET A 300 1.01 12.00 2.61
C MET A 300 1.08 13.45 3.10
N TYR A 301 0.06 13.94 3.83
CA TYR A 301 -0.02 15.35 4.18
C TYR A 301 -0.43 15.63 5.63
N ALA A 302 -0.89 14.64 6.40
CA ALA A 302 -1.30 14.82 7.78
C ALA A 302 -0.26 14.27 8.77
N PRO A 303 0.16 15.04 9.80
CA PRO A 303 1.18 14.59 10.74
C PRO A 303 0.72 13.42 11.60
N TYR A 304 -0.56 13.37 11.98
CA TYR A 304 -1.12 12.32 12.85
C TYR A 304 -1.02 10.89 12.27
N TYR A 305 -0.77 10.76 10.97
CA TYR A 305 -0.61 9.44 10.35
C TYR A 305 0.80 8.85 10.47
N GLY A 306 1.80 9.66 10.85
CA GLY A 306 3.16 9.20 11.14
C GLY A 306 4.14 9.18 9.96
N TYR A 307 3.78 9.71 8.78
CA TYR A 307 4.65 9.75 7.60
C TYR A 307 5.08 11.16 7.18
N MET A 308 4.89 12.12 8.08
CA MET A 308 5.44 13.47 7.96
C MET A 308 6.70 13.61 8.80
N PRO A 309 7.48 14.72 8.70
CA PRO A 309 8.68 14.92 9.51
C PRO A 309 8.42 14.71 11.01
N GLY A 310 9.23 13.86 11.65
CA GLY A 310 9.07 13.51 13.07
C GLY A 310 8.19 12.28 13.34
N GLY A 311 7.68 11.66 12.28
CA GLY A 311 6.95 10.39 12.37
C GLY A 311 5.70 10.44 13.26
N ALA A 312 5.49 9.40 14.04
CA ALA A 312 4.32 9.24 14.90
C ALA A 312 4.42 10.03 16.24
N THR A 313 5.58 10.60 16.57
CA THR A 313 5.78 11.31 17.84
C THR A 313 5.16 12.70 17.78
N GLU A 314 4.01 12.90 18.42
CA GLU A 314 3.25 14.16 18.39
C GLU A 314 4.09 15.37 18.80
N GLY A 315 4.94 15.25 19.82
CA GLY A 315 5.85 16.31 20.26
C GLY A 315 6.90 16.74 19.22
N PHE A 316 7.07 16.00 18.13
CA PHE A 316 8.00 16.30 17.04
C PHE A 316 7.33 17.00 15.85
N TRP A 317 6.00 17.08 15.83
CA TRP A 317 5.29 17.67 14.71
C TRP A 317 5.50 19.18 14.63
N ASN A 318 6.06 19.63 13.51
CA ASN A 318 6.37 21.03 13.25
C ASN A 318 5.62 21.59 12.03
N TYR A 319 4.71 20.78 11.47
CA TYR A 319 3.84 21.12 10.36
C TYR A 319 2.43 20.62 10.65
N LYS A 320 1.48 21.50 10.44
CA LYS A 320 0.05 21.18 10.53
C LYS A 320 -0.71 22.11 9.57
N GLN A 321 -1.73 21.56 8.91
CA GLN A 321 -2.66 22.32 8.10
C GLN A 321 -4.08 21.83 8.42
N ASP A 322 -4.80 22.64 9.22
CA ASP A 322 -6.06 22.24 9.85
C ASP A 322 -7.14 21.79 8.86
N GLU A 323 -7.22 22.43 7.66
CA GLU A 323 -8.20 22.05 6.66
C GLU A 323 -7.86 20.68 6.02
N ILE A 324 -6.56 20.42 5.73
CA ILE A 324 -6.12 19.10 5.25
C ILE A 324 -6.44 18.04 6.32
N ASP A 325 -6.08 18.30 7.56
CA ASP A 325 -6.28 17.35 8.66
C ASP A 325 -7.77 17.01 8.82
N LYS A 326 -8.65 18.02 8.75
CA LYS A 326 -10.10 17.85 8.82
C LYS A 326 -10.63 16.99 7.67
N LEU A 327 -10.28 17.31 6.43
CA LEU A 327 -10.74 16.59 5.24
C LEU A 327 -10.17 15.18 5.18
N ALA A 328 -8.88 15.02 5.52
CA ALA A 328 -8.22 13.73 5.58
C ALA A 328 -8.83 12.82 6.66
N MET A 329 -9.20 13.37 7.81
CA MET A 329 -9.87 12.65 8.90
C MET A 329 -11.26 12.15 8.48
N LYS A 330 -12.02 12.95 7.71
CA LYS A 330 -13.29 12.50 7.11
C LYS A 330 -13.09 11.28 6.22
N SER A 331 -12.09 11.34 5.32
CA SER A 331 -11.78 10.21 4.43
C SER A 331 -11.32 9.00 5.21
N TYR A 332 -10.41 9.19 6.17
CA TYR A 332 -9.89 8.11 7.01
C TYR A 332 -10.97 7.37 7.79
N ASN A 333 -11.97 8.08 8.31
CA ASN A 333 -13.04 7.52 9.13
C ASN A 333 -14.33 7.20 8.34
N GLY A 334 -14.39 7.51 7.03
CA GLY A 334 -15.57 7.28 6.22
C GLY A 334 -16.78 8.13 6.66
N TRP A 335 -16.57 9.43 6.93
CA TRP A 335 -17.62 10.37 7.34
C TRP A 335 -18.26 11.06 6.13
N PHE A 336 -18.79 10.27 5.21
CA PHE A 336 -19.46 10.76 4.01
C PHE A 336 -20.91 10.33 3.96
N LEU A 337 -21.77 11.21 3.46
CA LEU A 337 -23.17 10.89 3.15
C LEU A 337 -23.33 10.44 1.69
N THR A 338 -22.51 10.99 0.79
CA THR A 338 -22.57 10.73 -0.65
C THR A 338 -21.17 10.50 -1.25
N ASP A 339 -21.15 9.90 -2.44
CA ASP A 339 -19.93 9.77 -3.25
C ASP A 339 -19.40 11.12 -3.75
N GLU A 340 -20.29 12.07 -4.06
CA GLU A 340 -19.90 13.42 -4.46
C GLU A 340 -19.14 14.14 -3.33
N GLU A 341 -19.59 14.02 -2.08
CA GLU A 341 -18.91 14.58 -0.91
C GLU A 341 -17.51 13.98 -0.76
N TYR A 342 -17.35 12.65 -0.89
CA TYR A 342 -16.05 11.98 -0.86
C TYR A 342 -15.08 12.58 -1.89
N TRP A 343 -15.52 12.69 -3.15
CA TRP A 343 -14.64 13.19 -4.21
C TRP A 343 -14.27 14.64 -3.99
N ASN A 344 -15.22 15.50 -3.64
CA ASN A 344 -14.97 16.92 -3.40
C ASN A 344 -13.96 17.12 -2.27
N ASP A 345 -14.13 16.42 -1.15
CA ASP A 345 -13.26 16.56 0.02
C ASP A 345 -11.85 16.03 -0.26
N ASN A 346 -11.72 14.85 -0.90
CA ASN A 346 -10.40 14.31 -1.24
C ASN A 346 -9.66 15.13 -2.28
N LEU A 347 -10.36 15.60 -3.33
CA LEU A 347 -9.75 16.46 -4.35
C LEU A 347 -9.31 17.80 -3.75
N LYS A 348 -10.11 18.37 -2.85
CA LYS A 348 -9.74 19.60 -2.13
C LYS A 348 -8.52 19.40 -1.23
N ALA A 349 -8.49 18.32 -0.45
CA ALA A 349 -7.36 17.99 0.39
C ALA A 349 -6.07 17.76 -0.41
N GLN A 350 -6.17 17.08 -1.57
CA GLN A 350 -5.05 16.91 -2.50
C GLN A 350 -4.55 18.24 -3.07
N GLU A 351 -5.46 19.14 -3.47
CA GLU A 351 -5.10 20.49 -3.95
C GLU A 351 -4.34 21.29 -2.89
N LEU A 352 -4.83 21.26 -1.64
CA LEU A 352 -4.18 21.89 -0.51
C LEU A 352 -2.78 21.29 -0.25
N GLY A 353 -2.66 19.95 -0.26
CA GLY A 353 -1.38 19.27 -0.09
C GLY A 353 -0.35 19.64 -1.15
N LEU A 354 -0.77 19.72 -2.42
CA LEU A 354 0.09 20.18 -3.51
C LEU A 354 0.51 21.64 -3.38
N THR A 355 -0.37 22.52 -2.90
CA THR A 355 -0.06 23.95 -2.71
C THR A 355 0.77 24.23 -1.48
N GLU A 356 0.61 23.49 -0.39
CA GLU A 356 1.51 23.54 0.77
C GLU A 356 2.92 23.04 0.46
N ALA A 357 3.03 22.11 -0.46
CA ALA A 357 4.26 21.60 -1.02
C ALA A 357 5.30 21.14 0.03
N VAL A 358 4.85 20.60 1.16
CA VAL A 358 5.75 19.95 2.13
C VAL A 358 6.27 18.64 1.55
N ARG A 359 5.52 18.06 0.63
CA ARG A 359 5.94 16.92 -0.20
C ARG A 359 5.73 17.24 -1.67
N ILE A 360 6.78 17.07 -2.49
CA ILE A 360 6.74 17.30 -3.93
C ILE A 360 6.93 15.95 -4.63
N TRP A 361 5.93 15.54 -5.41
CA TRP A 361 5.97 14.32 -6.21
C TRP A 361 6.77 14.53 -7.49
N VAL A 362 7.48 13.48 -7.90
CA VAL A 362 8.45 13.56 -9.00
C VAL A 362 8.12 12.59 -10.13
N CYS A 363 8.09 11.30 -9.81
CA CYS A 363 7.81 10.26 -10.78
C CYS A 363 7.19 9.04 -10.12
N SER A 364 6.46 8.26 -10.94
CA SER A 364 6.15 6.87 -10.67
C SER A 364 7.22 6.01 -11.29
N GLN A 365 7.75 5.05 -10.55
CA GLN A 365 8.75 4.09 -11.00
C GLN A 365 8.08 2.85 -11.57
N ILE A 366 8.54 2.35 -12.69
CA ILE A 366 8.13 1.06 -13.24
C ILE A 366 9.18 0.03 -12.85
N ASP A 367 8.76 -0.96 -12.08
CA ASP A 367 9.58 -2.10 -11.72
C ASP A 367 9.30 -3.28 -12.65
N TYR A 368 10.33 -4.05 -12.95
CA TYR A 368 10.28 -5.20 -13.83
C TYR A 368 10.44 -6.48 -13.02
N PHE A 369 9.34 -7.17 -12.76
CA PHE A 369 9.39 -8.51 -12.18
C PHE A 369 9.63 -9.52 -13.28
N ILE A 370 10.50 -10.50 -13.03
CA ILE A 370 10.93 -11.47 -14.04
C ILE A 370 10.81 -12.92 -13.57
N ALA A 371 10.46 -13.80 -14.49
CA ALA A 371 10.46 -15.24 -14.31
C ALA A 371 11.08 -15.95 -15.50
N ASN A 372 11.74 -17.08 -15.26
CA ASN A 372 12.33 -17.89 -16.34
C ASN A 372 11.24 -18.65 -17.11
N LYS A 373 11.11 -18.43 -18.44
CA LYS A 373 10.09 -19.03 -19.30
C LYS A 373 10.19 -20.55 -19.44
N ASP A 374 11.39 -21.10 -19.33
CA ASP A 374 11.58 -22.56 -19.48
C ASP A 374 11.22 -23.32 -18.21
N ARG A 375 11.29 -22.67 -17.05
CA ARG A 375 11.04 -23.25 -15.74
C ARG A 375 9.61 -23.00 -15.25
N VAL A 376 9.15 -21.77 -15.33
CA VAL A 376 7.78 -21.38 -14.95
C VAL A 376 6.87 -21.60 -16.13
N THR A 377 5.90 -22.51 -15.97
CA THR A 377 5.11 -23.05 -17.07
C THR A 377 3.85 -22.23 -17.42
N ASN A 378 3.51 -21.26 -16.56
CA ASN A 378 2.35 -20.39 -16.78
C ASN A 378 2.69 -18.91 -16.51
N ARG A 379 1.85 -18.01 -16.98
CA ARG A 379 1.79 -16.66 -16.43
C ARG A 379 0.92 -16.69 -15.17
N PHE A 380 1.52 -16.41 -14.03
CA PHE A 380 0.82 -16.41 -12.75
C PHE A 380 0.12 -15.07 -12.51
N VAL A 381 -0.80 -15.05 -11.56
CA VAL A 381 -1.52 -13.85 -11.13
C VAL A 381 -0.53 -12.86 -10.49
N TYR A 382 -0.65 -11.59 -10.80
CA TYR A 382 0.14 -10.51 -10.21
C TYR A 382 -0.74 -9.27 -10.04
N GLY A 383 -0.40 -8.40 -9.09
CA GLY A 383 -1.11 -7.15 -8.91
C GLY A 383 -0.72 -6.12 -9.97
N LEU A 384 -1.71 -5.52 -10.62
CA LEU A 384 -1.48 -4.52 -11.69
C LEU A 384 -0.83 -3.23 -11.15
N GLY A 385 -0.90 -3.00 -9.84
CA GLY A 385 -0.32 -1.82 -9.18
C GLY A 385 0.82 -2.10 -8.22
N ASP A 386 1.06 -3.37 -7.83
CA ASP A 386 2.07 -3.74 -6.82
C ASP A 386 3.03 -4.85 -7.26
N GLY A 387 2.73 -5.56 -8.35
CA GLY A 387 3.60 -6.61 -8.90
C GLY A 387 3.42 -7.98 -8.23
N LEU A 388 4.52 -8.61 -7.85
CA LEU A 388 4.46 -9.91 -7.18
C LEU A 388 3.95 -9.78 -5.74
N ASN A 389 3.05 -10.66 -5.36
CA ASN A 389 2.40 -10.67 -4.06
C ASN A 389 2.02 -12.10 -3.65
N GLY A 390 1.22 -12.25 -2.58
CA GLY A 390 0.78 -13.55 -2.08
C GLY A 390 0.09 -14.44 -3.12
N TRP A 391 -0.59 -13.87 -4.11
CA TRP A 391 -1.26 -14.64 -5.18
C TRP A 391 -0.29 -15.15 -6.23
N SER A 392 0.80 -14.45 -6.46
CA SER A 392 1.76 -14.78 -7.51
C SER A 392 2.35 -16.17 -7.29
N PHE A 393 2.82 -16.44 -6.09
CA PHE A 393 3.45 -17.72 -5.78
C PHE A 393 2.46 -18.86 -5.62
N ILE A 394 1.24 -18.59 -5.13
CA ILE A 394 0.18 -19.61 -5.02
C ILE A 394 -0.32 -20.07 -6.40
N THR A 395 -0.25 -19.21 -7.40
CA THR A 395 -0.70 -19.48 -8.77
C THR A 395 0.43 -19.80 -9.76
N ALA A 396 1.69 -19.64 -9.34
CA ALA A 396 2.83 -20.01 -10.16
C ALA A 396 2.93 -21.53 -10.28
N ASP A 397 3.18 -22.01 -11.51
CA ASP A 397 3.42 -23.42 -11.79
C ASP A 397 4.80 -23.62 -12.42
N VAL A 398 5.49 -24.70 -12.04
CA VAL A 398 6.84 -25.02 -12.50
C VAL A 398 6.93 -26.46 -13.00
N LYS A 399 7.91 -26.70 -13.88
CA LYS A 399 8.23 -28.08 -14.29
C LYS A 399 8.65 -28.89 -13.07
N PRO A 400 8.10 -30.11 -12.90
CA PRO A 400 8.50 -30.98 -11.80
C PRO A 400 9.97 -31.40 -11.94
N ASN A 401 10.60 -31.70 -10.83
CA ASN A 401 11.92 -32.35 -10.79
C ASN A 401 11.82 -33.84 -11.10
N ASP A 402 12.96 -34.56 -11.10
CA ASP A 402 13.03 -36.02 -11.40
C ASP A 402 12.24 -36.88 -10.41
N LYS A 403 11.85 -36.33 -9.25
CA LYS A 403 11.01 -37.00 -8.26
C LYS A 403 9.52 -36.69 -8.39
N GLY A 404 9.17 -35.88 -9.39
CA GLY A 404 7.80 -35.41 -9.62
C GLY A 404 7.38 -34.24 -8.72
N GLU A 405 8.29 -33.65 -7.94
CA GLU A 405 8.00 -32.53 -7.05
C GLU A 405 8.10 -31.20 -7.80
N LYS A 406 7.16 -30.31 -7.59
CA LYS A 406 7.14 -28.96 -8.12
C LYS A 406 7.77 -27.99 -7.11
N ILE A 407 9.03 -27.66 -7.32
CA ILE A 407 9.82 -26.76 -6.46
C ILE A 407 10.06 -25.46 -7.20
N LEU A 408 9.49 -24.37 -6.69
CA LEU A 408 9.71 -23.00 -7.13
C LEU A 408 10.94 -22.44 -6.41
N ARG A 409 11.93 -21.95 -7.16
CA ARG A 409 13.11 -21.27 -6.61
C ARG A 409 12.90 -19.76 -6.81
N ALA A 410 12.75 -19.05 -5.69
CA ALA A 410 12.59 -17.61 -5.67
C ALA A 410 13.83 -16.97 -5.04
N THR A 411 14.44 -16.03 -5.74
CA THR A 411 15.53 -15.22 -5.20
C THR A 411 14.98 -13.86 -4.80
N GLN A 412 15.20 -13.45 -3.55
CA GLN A 412 14.88 -12.09 -3.12
C GLN A 412 16.13 -11.20 -3.15
N PHE A 413 15.92 -9.91 -3.40
CA PHE A 413 16.96 -8.90 -3.20
C PHE A 413 17.07 -8.58 -1.70
N SER A 414 18.28 -8.34 -1.21
CA SER A 414 18.50 -7.78 0.13
C SER A 414 19.72 -6.87 0.13
N ALA A 415 19.50 -5.60 0.41
CA ALA A 415 20.56 -4.59 0.42
C ALA A 415 21.66 -4.86 1.47
N LYS A 416 21.31 -5.55 2.57
CA LYS A 416 22.27 -5.94 3.63
C LYS A 416 22.75 -7.39 3.53
N GLY A 417 22.26 -8.14 2.56
CA GLY A 417 22.63 -9.54 2.35
C GLY A 417 22.03 -10.52 3.36
N GLY A 418 21.15 -10.07 4.26
CA GLY A 418 20.46 -10.92 5.22
C GLY A 418 19.11 -11.41 4.68
N LEU A 419 18.67 -12.58 5.11
CA LEU A 419 17.36 -13.14 4.79
C LEU A 419 16.25 -12.28 5.41
N PHE A 420 16.50 -11.76 6.61
CA PHE A 420 15.59 -10.87 7.37
C PHE A 420 16.29 -9.54 7.62
N MET A 421 15.55 -8.46 7.47
CA MET A 421 16.06 -7.10 7.67
C MET A 421 15.31 -6.33 8.77
N SER A 422 14.15 -6.85 9.20
CA SER A 422 13.39 -6.41 10.37
C SER A 422 13.08 -7.60 11.26
N ALA A 423 12.69 -7.33 12.49
CA ALA A 423 12.31 -8.37 13.44
C ALA A 423 11.04 -9.12 12.95
N TRP A 424 11.00 -10.42 13.19
CA TRP A 424 9.81 -11.25 12.96
C TRP A 424 8.87 -11.15 14.15
N ASP A 425 8.33 -9.96 14.34
CA ASP A 425 7.34 -9.66 15.36
C ASP A 425 5.94 -9.63 14.74
N PRO A 426 5.08 -10.63 15.06
CA PRO A 426 3.72 -10.69 14.50
C PRO A 426 2.71 -9.83 15.26
N VAL A 427 3.10 -9.19 16.36
CA VAL A 427 2.24 -8.38 17.22
C VAL A 427 2.59 -6.91 17.09
N GLY A 428 3.86 -6.57 17.16
CA GLY A 428 4.34 -5.18 17.18
C GLY A 428 4.20 -4.47 15.86
N VAL A 429 4.14 -3.14 15.92
CA VAL A 429 3.91 -2.27 14.76
C VAL A 429 5.11 -2.21 13.82
N ASP A 430 6.31 -2.41 14.33
CA ASP A 430 7.57 -2.39 13.58
C ASP A 430 7.96 -3.78 13.06
N GLY A 431 7.20 -4.81 13.41
CA GLY A 431 7.42 -6.17 12.93
C GLY A 431 7.15 -6.32 11.44
N PHE A 432 7.94 -7.15 10.76
CA PHE A 432 7.83 -7.39 9.32
C PHE A 432 7.84 -6.10 8.49
N SER A 433 8.51 -5.06 8.95
CA SER A 433 8.41 -3.71 8.39
C SER A 433 9.17 -3.52 7.07
N ASP A 434 10.07 -4.43 6.69
CA ASP A 434 10.78 -4.35 5.42
C ASP A 434 10.11 -5.16 4.30
N THR A 435 10.27 -4.70 3.07
CA THR A 435 9.68 -5.30 1.87
C THR A 435 10.13 -6.75 1.64
N TYR A 436 11.33 -7.13 2.07
CA TYR A 436 11.90 -8.46 1.84
C TYR A 436 11.23 -9.51 2.73
N VAL A 437 11.01 -9.17 4.00
CA VAL A 437 10.28 -10.00 4.95
C VAL A 437 8.79 -10.09 4.59
N SER A 438 8.16 -8.97 4.21
CA SER A 438 6.75 -8.92 3.81
C SER A 438 6.43 -9.91 2.69
N MET A 439 7.31 -10.05 1.69
CA MET A 439 7.15 -11.00 0.59
C MET A 439 7.04 -12.45 1.11
N ILE A 440 7.83 -12.83 2.11
CA ILE A 440 7.79 -14.18 2.70
C ILE A 440 6.52 -14.37 3.51
N VAL A 441 6.18 -13.38 4.35
CA VAL A 441 4.99 -13.40 5.22
C VAL A 441 3.72 -13.56 4.41
N GLU A 442 3.60 -12.89 3.27
CA GLU A 442 2.44 -12.97 2.37
C GLU A 442 2.20 -14.38 1.83
N GLN A 443 3.26 -15.19 1.65
CA GLN A 443 3.09 -16.58 1.23
C GLN A 443 2.58 -17.47 2.37
N CYS A 444 2.83 -17.07 3.62
CA CYS A 444 2.49 -17.87 4.80
C CYS A 444 1.18 -17.44 5.46
N THR A 445 0.57 -16.35 5.04
CA THR A 445 -0.59 -15.75 5.73
C THR A 445 -1.83 -15.68 4.83
N MET A 446 -2.94 -16.19 5.32
CA MET A 446 -4.27 -15.93 4.79
C MET A 446 -4.89 -14.77 5.59
N ARG A 447 -4.87 -13.57 5.00
CA ARG A 447 -5.43 -12.37 5.63
C ARG A 447 -6.94 -12.46 5.76
N GLU A 448 -7.56 -11.59 6.52
CA GLU A 448 -9.02 -11.51 6.66
C GLU A 448 -9.71 -11.28 5.31
N TYR A 449 -9.14 -10.43 4.49
CA TYR A 449 -9.58 -10.09 3.13
C TYR A 449 -8.36 -9.89 2.22
N PHE A 450 -8.61 -9.68 0.95
CA PHE A 450 -7.61 -9.20 -0.01
C PHE A 450 -8.26 -8.26 -1.04
N GLU A 451 -7.48 -7.39 -1.63
CA GLU A 451 -7.90 -6.62 -2.80
C GLU A 451 -7.75 -7.46 -4.05
N ALA A 452 -8.84 -7.60 -4.82
CA ALA A 452 -8.81 -8.40 -6.05
C ALA A 452 -7.81 -7.81 -7.06
N PRO A 453 -6.93 -8.62 -7.66
CA PRO A 453 -5.77 -8.14 -8.44
C PRO A 453 -6.13 -7.29 -9.67
N ASN A 454 -7.36 -7.42 -10.16
CA ASN A 454 -7.86 -6.76 -11.38
C ASN A 454 -8.88 -5.66 -11.14
N THR A 455 -9.68 -5.76 -10.06
CA THR A 455 -10.76 -4.80 -9.75
C THR A 455 -10.45 -3.92 -8.55
N ALA A 456 -9.46 -4.31 -7.76
CA ALA A 456 -9.11 -3.71 -6.49
C ALA A 456 -10.27 -3.66 -5.47
N ILE A 457 -11.27 -4.55 -5.62
CA ILE A 457 -12.41 -4.68 -4.71
C ILE A 457 -11.97 -5.46 -3.47
N ASP A 458 -12.33 -4.96 -2.29
CA ASP A 458 -12.14 -5.69 -1.03
C ASP A 458 -12.92 -7.01 -1.07
N THR A 459 -12.21 -8.12 -1.02
CA THR A 459 -12.74 -9.46 -1.27
C THR A 459 -12.55 -10.36 -0.06
N PRO A 460 -13.60 -11.07 0.39
CA PRO A 460 -13.51 -12.04 1.49
C PRO A 460 -12.40 -13.08 1.29
N TYR A 461 -11.60 -13.34 2.36
CA TYR A 461 -10.56 -14.38 2.33
C TYR A 461 -10.66 -15.31 3.55
N LEU A 462 -10.02 -15.01 4.69
CA LEU A 462 -10.24 -15.76 5.94
C LEU A 462 -11.62 -15.43 6.53
N VAL A 463 -12.01 -14.17 6.51
CA VAL A 463 -13.31 -13.70 6.98
C VAL A 463 -14.23 -13.56 5.78
N GLN A 464 -15.44 -14.07 5.91
CA GLN A 464 -16.46 -14.09 4.85
C GLN A 464 -17.62 -13.18 5.22
N TRP A 465 -18.12 -12.42 4.27
CA TRP A 465 -19.36 -11.62 4.38
C TRP A 465 -20.21 -11.77 3.13
N ASP A 466 -21.52 -11.52 3.27
CA ASP A 466 -22.46 -11.40 2.18
C ASP A 466 -22.98 -9.96 2.16
N LEU A 467 -23.03 -9.32 1.00
CA LEU A 467 -23.48 -7.92 0.86
C LEU A 467 -24.92 -7.66 1.32
N LYS A 468 -25.77 -8.71 1.40
CA LYS A 468 -27.12 -8.60 2.00
C LYS A 468 -27.09 -8.37 3.52
N ASP A 469 -26.01 -8.83 4.18
CA ASP A 469 -25.81 -8.73 5.63
C ASP A 469 -24.94 -7.51 5.99
N VAL A 470 -24.62 -6.65 5.01
CA VAL A 470 -23.92 -5.38 5.16
C VAL A 470 -24.90 -4.23 5.00
N GLN A 471 -25.05 -3.42 6.03
CA GLN A 471 -25.94 -2.27 6.05
C GLN A 471 -25.20 -1.01 6.48
N SER A 472 -25.55 0.11 5.88
CA SER A 472 -25.11 1.43 6.27
C SER A 472 -26.30 2.38 6.25
N ASN A 473 -26.44 3.18 7.31
CA ASN A 473 -27.48 4.18 7.42
C ASN A 473 -26.99 5.34 8.30
N VAL A 474 -26.79 6.49 7.67
CA VAL A 474 -26.27 7.71 8.30
C VAL A 474 -27.15 8.90 7.95
N GLY A 475 -27.23 9.85 8.85
CA GLY A 475 -27.89 11.14 8.69
C GLY A 475 -26.89 12.31 8.70
N PRO A 476 -27.35 13.51 8.35
CA PRO A 476 -26.51 14.71 8.42
C PRO A 476 -26.07 14.98 9.87
N ASP A 477 -24.96 15.69 10.00
CA ASP A 477 -24.48 16.19 11.31
C ASP A 477 -25.52 17.14 11.95
N THR A 478 -26.08 16.75 13.08
CA THR A 478 -27.03 17.53 13.86
C THR A 478 -26.44 18.12 15.13
N THR A 479 -25.23 17.64 15.51
CA THR A 479 -24.52 18.08 16.74
C THR A 479 -23.48 19.18 16.47
N GLY A 480 -23.05 19.33 15.21
CA GLY A 480 -22.04 20.31 14.80
C GLY A 480 -20.59 19.85 15.09
N ASP A 481 -20.38 18.55 15.31
CA ASP A 481 -19.05 17.97 15.54
C ASP A 481 -18.30 17.57 14.26
N GLY A 482 -18.94 17.77 13.10
CA GLY A 482 -18.40 17.47 11.77
C GLY A 482 -18.52 16.01 11.39
N LYS A 483 -19.31 15.21 12.11
CA LYS A 483 -19.53 13.78 11.84
C LYS A 483 -20.99 13.50 11.47
N PRO A 484 -21.22 12.49 10.60
CA PRO A 484 -22.58 12.02 10.34
C PRO A 484 -23.21 11.42 11.61
N GLU A 485 -24.54 11.43 11.68
CA GLU A 485 -25.29 10.75 12.72
C GLU A 485 -25.53 9.29 12.37
N GLY A 486 -25.21 8.36 13.26
CA GLY A 486 -25.54 6.95 13.09
C GLY A 486 -27.03 6.70 13.29
N LEU A 487 -27.66 5.96 12.36
CA LEU A 487 -29.09 5.66 12.42
C LEU A 487 -29.42 4.19 12.67
N ILE A 488 -28.39 3.31 12.73
CA ILE A 488 -28.56 1.88 13.02
C ILE A 488 -28.53 1.68 14.54
N ASP A 489 -29.59 1.05 15.08
CA ASP A 489 -29.63 0.71 16.51
C ASP A 489 -28.65 -0.43 16.81
N VAL A 490 -27.79 -0.22 17.81
CA VAL A 490 -26.93 -1.28 18.36
C VAL A 490 -27.72 -2.07 19.41
N PRO A 491 -27.81 -3.41 19.28
CA PRO A 491 -28.50 -4.22 20.29
C PRO A 491 -27.90 -4.01 21.68
N ALA A 492 -28.77 -3.88 22.69
CA ALA A 492 -28.33 -3.58 24.04
C ALA A 492 -27.45 -4.66 24.69
N ASP A 493 -27.48 -5.87 24.16
CA ASP A 493 -26.66 -7.02 24.57
C ASP A 493 -25.37 -7.17 23.75
N ALA A 494 -25.16 -6.32 22.74
CA ALA A 494 -23.86 -6.20 22.07
C ALA A 494 -22.80 -5.81 23.12
N VAL A 495 -21.56 -6.24 22.92
CA VAL A 495 -20.49 -6.07 23.90
C VAL A 495 -19.31 -5.29 23.35
N LYS A 496 -18.57 -4.64 24.24
CA LYS A 496 -17.23 -4.09 24.03
C LYS A 496 -16.32 -4.60 25.14
N TYR A 497 -15.04 -4.77 24.83
CA TYR A 497 -14.06 -5.09 25.87
C TYR A 497 -13.74 -3.84 26.68
N ASP A 498 -13.64 -4.00 27.98
CA ASP A 498 -13.25 -2.97 28.93
C ASP A 498 -11.91 -3.37 29.54
N SER A 499 -10.85 -2.66 29.18
CA SER A 499 -9.47 -2.95 29.60
C SER A 499 -9.28 -2.80 31.10
N ALA A 500 -9.89 -1.77 31.71
CA ALA A 500 -9.75 -1.49 33.15
C ALA A 500 -10.30 -2.61 34.04
N THR A 501 -11.34 -3.31 33.58
CA THR A 501 -11.93 -4.44 34.35
C THR A 501 -11.61 -5.81 33.73
N LYS A 502 -10.91 -5.83 32.61
CA LYS A 502 -10.56 -7.06 31.86
C LYS A 502 -11.79 -7.93 31.55
N THR A 503 -12.90 -7.30 31.12
CA THR A 503 -14.19 -7.98 30.88
C THR A 503 -14.92 -7.44 29.65
N TRP A 504 -15.74 -8.30 29.05
CA TRP A 504 -16.70 -7.91 28.03
C TRP A 504 -17.94 -7.26 28.68
N LYS A 505 -18.22 -6.01 28.37
CA LYS A 505 -19.35 -5.25 28.90
C LYS A 505 -20.41 -5.00 27.83
N LYS A 506 -21.69 -5.14 28.21
CA LYS A 506 -22.82 -4.79 27.34
C LYS A 506 -22.85 -3.28 27.10
N VAL A 507 -23.11 -2.89 25.84
CA VAL A 507 -23.17 -1.49 25.46
C VAL A 507 -24.43 -0.77 25.98
N GLY A 508 -25.52 -1.52 26.28
CA GLY A 508 -26.78 -0.94 26.76
C GLY A 508 -27.64 -0.37 25.62
N SER A 509 -28.79 0.21 26.02
CA SER A 509 -29.79 0.75 25.08
C SER A 509 -29.43 2.17 24.61
N GLY A 510 -29.88 2.53 23.39
CA GLY A 510 -29.77 3.90 22.86
C GLY A 510 -28.45 4.17 22.11
N VAL A 511 -27.58 3.18 21.98
CA VAL A 511 -26.35 3.30 21.18
C VAL A 511 -26.70 3.17 19.70
N LYS A 512 -26.13 4.04 18.87
CA LYS A 512 -26.29 4.06 17.41
C LYS A 512 -24.95 3.81 16.73
N SER A 513 -24.99 3.30 15.50
CA SER A 513 -23.82 3.12 14.63
C SER A 513 -24.14 3.55 13.19
N TYR A 514 -23.09 3.80 12.39
CA TYR A 514 -23.22 4.10 10.97
C TYR A 514 -23.52 2.84 10.17
N SER A 515 -22.83 1.75 10.50
CA SER A 515 -22.87 0.51 9.74
C SER A 515 -22.91 -0.71 10.64
N THR A 516 -23.36 -1.81 10.06
CA THR A 516 -23.29 -3.14 10.64
C THR A 516 -23.00 -4.16 9.55
N ALA A 517 -22.24 -5.19 9.90
CA ALA A 517 -21.98 -6.32 9.03
C ALA A 517 -21.86 -7.62 9.82
N LYS A 518 -22.37 -8.71 9.25
CA LYS A 518 -22.22 -10.06 9.80
C LYS A 518 -21.12 -10.81 9.07
N TYR A 519 -20.27 -11.47 9.85
CA TYR A 519 -19.10 -12.21 9.36
C TYR A 519 -19.12 -13.66 9.81
N THR A 520 -18.57 -14.53 8.94
CA THR A 520 -18.26 -15.91 9.27
C THR A 520 -16.77 -16.18 9.03
N VAL A 521 -16.19 -17.11 9.77
CA VAL A 521 -14.78 -17.51 9.59
C VAL A 521 -14.74 -18.71 8.65
N LYS A 522 -13.89 -18.64 7.62
CA LYS A 522 -13.65 -19.76 6.71
C LYS A 522 -13.13 -20.95 7.46
N ASP A 523 -13.74 -22.13 7.32
CA ASP A 523 -13.28 -23.35 7.99
C ASP A 523 -11.84 -23.67 7.54
N SER A 524 -10.90 -23.48 8.45
CA SER A 524 -9.46 -23.55 8.22
C SER A 524 -8.71 -23.85 9.52
N VAL A 525 -7.42 -24.14 9.39
CA VAL A 525 -6.57 -24.62 10.48
C VAL A 525 -5.24 -23.86 10.43
N TRP A 526 -4.75 -23.43 11.59
CA TRP A 526 -3.41 -22.90 11.75
C TRP A 526 -2.34 -23.94 11.37
N HIS A 527 -1.14 -23.51 11.01
CA HIS A 527 -0.04 -24.42 10.64
C HIS A 527 0.33 -25.43 11.73
N ASP A 528 0.02 -25.14 12.99
CA ASP A 528 0.21 -26.05 14.13
C ASP A 528 -0.93 -27.06 14.30
N GLY A 529 -1.99 -26.95 13.51
CA GLY A 529 -3.15 -27.81 13.55
C GLY A 529 -4.27 -27.38 14.51
N ASN A 530 -4.17 -26.22 15.12
CA ASN A 530 -5.28 -25.59 15.84
C ASN A 530 -6.34 -25.09 14.86
N LYS A 531 -7.63 -25.26 15.18
CA LYS A 531 -8.71 -24.76 14.36
C LYS A 531 -8.82 -23.24 14.49
N ILE A 532 -8.98 -22.55 13.37
CA ILE A 532 -9.29 -21.11 13.35
C ILE A 532 -10.80 -20.93 13.60
N GLY A 533 -11.17 -20.09 14.54
CA GLY A 533 -12.58 -19.91 14.90
C GLY A 533 -12.87 -18.61 15.64
N LEU A 534 -14.08 -18.51 16.20
CA LEU A 534 -14.52 -17.31 16.89
C LEU A 534 -13.59 -16.88 18.03
N ALA A 535 -12.98 -17.85 18.73
CA ALA A 535 -12.07 -17.55 19.85
C ALA A 535 -10.86 -16.71 19.41
N ASP A 536 -10.33 -16.91 18.19
CA ASP A 536 -9.22 -16.11 17.67
C ASP A 536 -9.62 -14.63 17.52
N PHE A 537 -10.85 -14.37 17.06
CA PHE A 537 -11.37 -13.00 16.87
C PHE A 537 -11.76 -12.33 18.21
N VAL A 538 -12.36 -13.08 19.13
CA VAL A 538 -12.64 -12.61 20.50
C VAL A 538 -11.33 -12.24 21.19
N TYR A 539 -10.33 -13.12 21.12
CA TYR A 539 -9.00 -12.87 21.67
C TYR A 539 -8.37 -11.63 21.07
N SER A 540 -8.33 -11.59 19.75
CA SER A 540 -7.70 -10.50 18.99
C SER A 540 -8.28 -9.12 19.34
N LEU A 541 -9.62 -9.00 19.38
CA LEU A 541 -10.27 -7.74 19.72
C LEU A 541 -10.04 -7.33 21.17
N GLY A 542 -10.06 -8.30 22.11
CA GLY A 542 -9.75 -8.05 23.50
C GLY A 542 -8.31 -7.59 23.70
N PHE A 543 -7.36 -8.29 23.10
CA PHE A 543 -5.94 -7.96 23.12
C PHE A 543 -5.66 -6.56 22.55
N GLN A 544 -6.19 -6.28 21.34
CA GLN A 544 -6.02 -4.96 20.71
C GLN A 544 -6.55 -3.83 21.58
N THR A 545 -7.73 -4.02 22.19
CA THR A 545 -8.32 -3.01 23.08
C THR A 545 -7.45 -2.79 24.31
N ASP A 546 -6.97 -3.86 24.92
CA ASP A 546 -6.15 -3.83 26.12
C ASP A 546 -4.81 -3.12 25.88
N TRP A 547 -4.09 -3.53 24.85
CA TRP A 547 -2.77 -2.99 24.53
C TRP A 547 -2.80 -1.57 23.93
N SER A 548 -3.98 -1.10 23.52
CA SER A 548 -4.19 0.27 23.01
C SER A 548 -4.76 1.23 24.05
N THR A 549 -5.13 0.76 25.27
CA THR A 549 -5.78 1.57 26.28
C THR A 549 -4.95 1.62 27.55
N LYS A 550 -4.46 2.79 27.92
CA LYS A 550 -3.64 2.98 29.13
C LYS A 550 -4.48 2.94 30.38
N ASP A 551 -4.29 1.93 31.22
CA ASP A 551 -5.01 1.68 32.48
C ASP A 551 -4.25 2.14 33.72
N GLY A 552 -3.37 3.14 33.61
CA GLY A 552 -2.56 3.69 34.69
C GLY A 552 -1.08 3.78 34.35
N ASP A 553 -0.27 4.32 35.25
CA ASP A 553 1.17 4.55 34.99
C ASP A 553 2.01 3.27 35.03
N ALA A 554 1.48 2.18 35.60
CA ALA A 554 2.17 0.90 35.73
C ALA A 554 1.61 -0.16 34.77
N ASP A 555 0.86 0.25 33.75
CA ASP A 555 0.28 -0.64 32.78
C ASP A 555 1.35 -1.16 31.80
N LEU A 556 1.75 -2.42 31.98
CA LEU A 556 2.73 -3.09 31.14
C LEU A 556 2.16 -3.62 29.82
N ALA A 557 0.83 -3.65 29.69
CA ALA A 557 0.16 -4.06 28.45
C ALA A 557 -0.07 -2.89 27.49
N TYR A 558 0.05 -1.64 27.95
CA TYR A 558 -0.06 -0.47 27.07
C TYR A 558 1.24 -0.21 26.33
N GLU A 559 1.12 0.00 25.03
CA GLU A 559 2.23 0.41 24.17
C GLU A 559 1.76 1.54 23.23
N GLU A 560 2.44 2.70 23.29
CA GLU A 560 1.99 3.92 22.61
C GLU A 560 1.98 3.79 21.08
N ALA A 561 3.01 3.18 20.48
CA ALA A 561 3.06 2.97 19.03
C ALA A 561 1.98 2.00 18.58
N TYR A 562 1.70 0.95 19.37
CA TYR A 562 0.59 0.02 19.13
C TYR A 562 -0.76 0.74 19.22
N ALA A 563 -0.96 1.53 20.26
CA ALA A 563 -2.18 2.32 20.45
C ALA A 563 -2.43 3.28 19.28
N SER A 564 -1.40 3.98 18.81
CA SER A 564 -1.54 4.92 17.69
C SER A 564 -2.07 4.26 16.40
N GLN A 565 -1.78 2.98 16.20
CA GLN A 565 -2.26 2.23 15.02
C GLN A 565 -3.67 1.66 15.19
N TYR A 566 -3.98 1.13 16.37
CA TYR A 566 -5.22 0.36 16.59
C TYR A 566 -6.36 1.20 17.16
N GLN A 567 -6.07 2.15 18.03
CA GLN A 567 -7.08 2.98 18.70
C GLN A 567 -8.03 3.69 17.74
N PRO A 568 -7.58 4.32 16.64
CA PRO A 568 -8.52 4.98 15.70
C PRO A 568 -9.57 4.03 15.10
N THR A 569 -9.18 2.76 14.86
CA THR A 569 -10.13 1.75 14.38
C THR A 569 -11.05 1.25 15.51
N LEU A 570 -10.52 1.00 16.69
CA LEU A 570 -11.28 0.55 17.86
C LEU A 570 -12.32 1.60 18.34
N GLU A 571 -12.05 2.88 18.17
CA GLU A 571 -12.98 3.98 18.47
C GLU A 571 -14.22 3.97 17.57
N THR A 572 -14.09 3.45 16.35
CA THR A 572 -15.25 3.28 15.46
C THR A 572 -16.20 2.20 15.96
N LEU A 573 -15.73 1.20 16.70
CA LEU A 573 -16.56 0.10 17.21
C LEU A 573 -17.58 0.58 18.23
N LYS A 574 -18.87 0.34 17.94
CA LYS A 574 -20.00 0.62 18.87
C LYS A 574 -20.44 -0.62 19.63
N GLY A 575 -20.19 -1.80 19.09
CA GLY A 575 -20.47 -3.06 19.75
C GLY A 575 -20.27 -4.27 18.83
N VAL A 576 -20.11 -5.44 19.42
CA VAL A 576 -20.01 -6.71 18.70
C VAL A 576 -20.92 -7.75 19.34
N ILE A 577 -21.53 -8.60 18.52
CA ILE A 577 -22.27 -9.79 18.95
C ILE A 577 -21.49 -11.01 18.48
N PHE A 578 -21.05 -11.84 19.42
CA PHE A 578 -20.48 -13.14 19.14
C PHE A 578 -21.59 -14.20 19.12
N ASN A 579 -21.88 -14.75 17.95
CA ASN A 579 -23.01 -15.66 17.76
C ASN A 579 -22.64 -17.11 18.10
N LYS A 580 -23.64 -17.88 18.54
CA LYS A 580 -23.45 -19.31 18.92
C LYS A 580 -23.07 -20.19 17.71
N ASP A 581 -23.35 -19.76 16.50
CA ASP A 581 -22.97 -20.45 15.26
C ASP A 581 -21.53 -20.22 14.83
N GLY A 582 -20.76 -19.46 15.64
CA GLY A 582 -19.35 -19.12 15.34
C GLY A 582 -19.19 -17.90 14.45
N SER A 583 -20.29 -17.24 14.03
CA SER A 583 -20.26 -15.96 13.36
C SER A 583 -20.16 -14.80 14.36
N PHE A 584 -19.82 -13.60 13.86
CA PHE A 584 -19.91 -12.38 14.66
C PHE A 584 -20.53 -11.25 13.85
N THR A 585 -21.15 -10.29 14.56
CA THR A 585 -21.74 -9.09 13.93
C THR A 585 -21.15 -7.87 14.61
N THR A 586 -20.58 -6.96 13.81
CA THR A 586 -20.04 -5.69 14.33
C THR A 586 -20.97 -4.53 14.00
N TYR A 587 -21.00 -3.56 14.91
CA TYR A 587 -21.66 -2.27 14.78
C TYR A 587 -20.59 -1.20 14.92
N TYR A 588 -20.44 -0.32 13.90
CA TYR A 588 -19.29 0.56 13.82
C TYR A 588 -19.56 1.86 13.05
N ASP A 589 -18.78 2.89 13.33
CA ASP A 589 -18.89 4.20 12.69
C ASP A 589 -17.91 4.33 11.53
N PHE A 590 -18.21 3.66 10.45
CA PHE A 590 -17.56 3.80 9.16
C PHE A 590 -18.59 3.66 8.05
N ASN A 591 -18.69 4.66 7.18
CA ASN A 591 -19.61 4.67 6.05
C ASN A 591 -18.84 4.85 4.75
N TRP A 592 -19.19 4.08 3.73
CA TRP A 592 -18.63 4.20 2.40
C TRP A 592 -19.73 4.04 1.36
N PRO A 593 -20.43 5.12 0.98
CA PRO A 593 -21.67 5.04 0.18
C PRO A 593 -21.47 4.42 -1.20
N MET A 594 -20.23 4.46 -1.74
CA MET A 594 -19.91 3.98 -3.07
C MET A 594 -19.68 2.46 -3.14
N ASP A 595 -19.34 1.81 -2.00
CA ASP A 595 -18.91 0.40 -2.04
C ASP A 595 -19.23 -0.35 -0.74
N LYS A 596 -20.19 -1.26 -0.81
CA LYS A 596 -20.57 -2.11 0.33
C LYS A 596 -19.47 -3.07 0.78
N ASN A 597 -18.55 -3.50 -0.10
CA ASN A 597 -17.41 -4.30 0.32
C ASN A 597 -16.47 -3.46 1.19
N ARG A 598 -16.30 -2.17 0.86
CA ARG A 598 -15.53 -1.24 1.68
C ARG A 598 -16.20 -0.97 3.03
N VAL A 599 -17.53 -0.92 3.07
CA VAL A 599 -18.28 -0.87 4.35
C VAL A 599 -17.98 -2.12 5.18
N ALA A 600 -18.09 -3.32 4.59
CA ALA A 600 -17.77 -4.57 5.29
C ALA A 600 -16.31 -4.61 5.78
N TYR A 601 -15.35 -4.15 4.98
CA TYR A 601 -13.96 -4.02 5.39
C TYR A 601 -13.83 -3.16 6.67
N GLY A 602 -14.53 -2.03 6.77
CA GLY A 602 -14.50 -1.15 7.94
C GLY A 602 -14.91 -1.83 9.24
N GLY A 603 -15.77 -2.84 9.17
CA GLY A 603 -16.23 -3.61 10.34
C GLY A 603 -15.32 -4.78 10.75
N LEU A 604 -14.26 -5.10 9.98
CA LEU A 604 -13.28 -6.12 10.35
C LEU A 604 -12.37 -5.68 11.49
N LEU A 605 -12.34 -4.38 11.81
CA LEU A 605 -11.52 -3.79 12.87
C LEU A 605 -10.00 -4.03 12.70
N SER A 606 -9.59 -4.28 11.47
CA SER A 606 -8.17 -4.34 11.11
C SER A 606 -7.62 -2.93 10.94
N PRO A 607 -6.36 -2.66 11.33
CA PRO A 607 -5.77 -1.34 11.14
C PRO A 607 -5.74 -0.99 9.65
N LYS A 608 -6.13 0.25 9.33
CA LYS A 608 -6.20 0.75 7.94
C LYS A 608 -4.83 0.95 7.30
N ALA A 609 -3.78 1.09 8.10
CA ALA A 609 -2.42 1.13 7.62
C ALA A 609 -1.96 -0.28 7.21
N GLY A 610 -1.32 -0.41 6.05
CA GLY A 610 -0.91 -1.68 5.44
C GLY A 610 0.16 -2.49 6.19
N ASN A 611 0.26 -2.33 7.49
CA ASN A 611 1.25 -3.03 8.30
C ASN A 611 0.81 -4.48 8.57
N PRO A 612 1.67 -5.46 8.34
CA PRO A 612 1.34 -6.87 8.48
C PRO A 612 1.16 -7.36 9.94
N GLY A 613 1.56 -6.60 10.95
CA GLY A 613 1.41 -6.96 12.36
C GLY A 613 -0.06 -6.98 12.80
N ARG A 614 -0.78 -8.06 12.48
CA ARG A 614 -2.20 -8.22 12.80
C ARG A 614 -2.38 -9.42 13.73
N PRO A 615 -3.23 -9.32 14.76
CA PRO A 615 -3.51 -10.43 15.67
C PRO A 615 -4.02 -11.71 14.98
N THR A 616 -4.53 -11.59 13.74
CA THR A 616 -5.01 -12.72 12.93
C THR A 616 -3.91 -13.38 12.06
N MET A 617 -2.66 -12.92 12.13
CA MET A 617 -1.53 -13.52 11.39
C MET A 617 -0.94 -14.74 12.10
N VAL A 618 -1.07 -14.79 13.41
CA VAL A 618 -0.64 -15.90 14.27
C VAL A 618 -1.77 -16.28 15.21
N PRO A 619 -1.83 -17.53 15.71
CA PRO A 619 -2.86 -17.96 16.64
C PRO A 619 -2.73 -17.21 17.98
N TRP A 620 -3.84 -17.07 18.66
CA TRP A 620 -3.88 -16.48 20.01
C TRP A 620 -2.88 -17.11 20.99
N THR A 621 -2.48 -18.38 20.80
CA THR A 621 -1.48 -19.08 21.64
C THR A 621 -0.11 -18.41 21.57
N ILE A 622 0.29 -17.93 20.39
CA ILE A 622 1.56 -17.22 20.19
C ILE A 622 1.43 -15.78 20.70
N THR A 623 0.34 -15.08 20.37
CA THR A 623 0.11 -13.69 20.82
C THR A 623 0.06 -13.59 22.34
N GLU A 624 -0.61 -14.56 23.01
CA GLU A 624 -0.65 -14.61 24.47
C GLU A 624 0.73 -14.86 25.09
N ALA A 625 1.50 -15.82 24.53
CA ALA A 625 2.85 -16.07 25.00
C ALA A 625 3.77 -14.85 24.84
N ILE A 626 3.64 -14.10 23.73
CA ILE A 626 4.35 -12.84 23.53
C ILE A 626 3.92 -11.79 24.57
N GLY A 627 2.62 -11.60 24.76
CA GLY A 627 2.09 -10.66 25.74
C GLY A 627 2.60 -10.95 27.16
N LEU A 628 2.61 -12.23 27.55
CA LEU A 628 3.13 -12.65 28.86
C LEU A 628 4.66 -12.54 28.98
N LEU A 629 5.43 -12.70 27.88
CA LEU A 629 6.87 -12.43 27.91
C LEU A 629 7.15 -10.95 28.17
N VAL A 630 6.37 -10.05 27.60
CA VAL A 630 6.54 -8.60 27.80
C VAL A 630 6.08 -8.19 29.19
N THR A 631 4.94 -8.68 29.68
CA THR A 631 4.32 -8.20 30.93
C THR A 631 4.82 -8.92 32.18
N GLU A 632 5.16 -10.21 32.11
CA GLU A 632 5.61 -11.02 33.23
C GLU A 632 7.13 -11.32 33.20
N GLY A 633 7.79 -11.09 32.04
CA GLY A 633 9.20 -11.35 31.81
C GLY A 633 9.49 -12.76 31.30
N ALA A 634 10.72 -12.91 30.79
CA ALA A 634 11.24 -14.14 30.20
C ALA A 634 12.08 -14.94 31.18
N ALA A 635 12.10 -16.27 31.00
CA ALA A 635 12.93 -17.18 31.82
C ALA A 635 14.44 -16.89 31.71
N SER A 636 14.89 -16.39 30.57
CA SER A 636 16.27 -15.95 30.34
C SER A 636 16.65 -14.65 31.08
N GLY A 637 15.68 -13.89 31.57
CA GLY A 637 15.86 -12.55 32.11
C GLY A 637 15.92 -11.45 31.05
N THR A 638 15.70 -11.80 29.75
CA THR A 638 15.62 -10.80 28.68
C THR A 638 14.35 -9.95 28.83
N VAL A 639 14.50 -8.64 28.73
CA VAL A 639 13.37 -7.70 28.71
C VAL A 639 12.94 -7.53 27.25
N TYR A 640 11.73 -7.98 26.95
CA TYR A 640 11.15 -7.92 25.62
C TYR A 640 10.21 -6.73 25.43
N ALA A 641 10.11 -6.26 24.19
CA ALA A 641 9.12 -5.29 23.72
C ALA A 641 8.53 -5.74 22.40
N ILE A 642 7.32 -5.25 22.09
CA ILE A 642 6.66 -5.41 20.77
C ILE A 642 6.90 -4.22 19.84
N THR A 643 7.83 -3.35 20.18
CA THR A 643 8.26 -2.19 19.38
C THR A 643 9.77 -2.06 19.42
N GLU A 644 10.35 -1.32 18.46
CA GLU A 644 11.79 -1.05 18.44
C GLU A 644 12.15 -0.05 19.55
N ASP A 645 12.70 -0.55 20.65
CA ASP A 645 13.25 0.24 21.75
C ASP A 645 14.74 -0.10 21.95
N PRO A 646 15.67 0.88 21.92
CA PRO A 646 17.10 0.62 22.08
C PRO A 646 17.50 -0.01 23.41
N SER A 647 16.68 0.09 24.44
CA SER A 647 16.93 -0.45 25.80
C SER A 647 16.35 -1.86 26.02
N MET A 648 15.51 -2.35 25.10
CA MET A 648 14.83 -3.63 25.19
C MET A 648 15.12 -4.50 23.96
N THR A 649 14.76 -5.78 24.03
CA THR A 649 14.86 -6.70 22.88
C THR A 649 13.50 -6.81 22.22
N GLN A 650 13.42 -6.40 20.95
CA GLN A 650 12.17 -6.62 20.19
C GLN A 650 11.89 -8.12 20.03
N ILE A 651 10.62 -8.50 20.13
CA ILE A 651 10.17 -9.86 19.84
C ILE A 651 10.61 -10.26 18.43
N ASP A 652 11.14 -11.48 18.31
CA ASP A 652 11.50 -12.10 17.04
C ASP A 652 11.25 -13.60 17.08
N VAL A 653 10.12 -14.02 16.51
CA VAL A 653 9.68 -15.43 16.52
C VAL A 653 10.52 -16.36 15.63
N ALA A 654 11.51 -15.83 14.89
CA ALA A 654 12.52 -16.59 14.16
C ALA A 654 13.87 -16.64 14.89
N SER A 655 14.10 -15.82 15.90
CA SER A 655 15.33 -15.79 16.70
C SER A 655 15.39 -16.99 17.66
N PRO A 656 16.45 -17.80 17.67
CA PRO A 656 16.58 -18.95 18.57
C PRO A 656 16.43 -18.60 20.06
N ALA A 657 16.92 -17.43 20.49
CA ALA A 657 16.81 -16.99 21.88
C ALA A 657 15.36 -16.68 22.25
N CYS A 658 14.65 -15.88 21.43
CA CYS A 658 13.24 -15.57 21.65
C CYS A 658 12.37 -16.84 21.57
N VAL A 659 12.65 -17.76 20.65
CA VAL A 659 11.94 -19.04 20.52
C VAL A 659 12.12 -19.89 21.78
N ALA A 660 13.30 -19.91 22.40
CA ALA A 660 13.52 -20.62 23.65
C ALA A 660 12.67 -20.05 24.80
N ASP A 661 12.58 -18.71 24.92
CA ASP A 661 11.76 -18.05 25.94
C ASP A 661 10.25 -18.25 25.68
N LEU A 662 9.81 -18.21 24.41
CA LEU A 662 8.43 -18.52 24.04
C LEU A 662 8.05 -19.97 24.38
N LYS A 663 8.94 -20.94 24.13
CA LYS A 663 8.73 -22.34 24.54
C LYS A 663 8.61 -22.47 26.06
N ALA A 664 9.47 -21.79 26.82
CA ALA A 664 9.40 -21.81 28.28
C ALA A 664 8.06 -21.22 28.77
N LYS A 665 7.62 -20.08 28.23
CA LYS A 665 6.34 -19.45 28.57
C LYS A 665 5.15 -20.33 28.19
N LEU A 666 5.12 -20.93 27.02
CA LEU A 666 4.07 -21.88 26.60
C LEU A 666 3.99 -23.10 27.50
N ASN A 667 5.12 -23.65 27.97
CA ASN A 667 5.14 -24.75 28.92
C ASN A 667 4.57 -24.32 30.30
N GLU A 668 4.92 -23.13 30.77
CA GLU A 668 4.35 -22.54 31.98
C GLU A 668 2.81 -22.40 31.87
N MET A 669 2.32 -21.94 30.70
CA MET A 669 0.88 -21.82 30.41
C MET A 669 0.18 -23.21 30.43
N VAL A 670 0.82 -24.25 29.91
CA VAL A 670 0.32 -25.64 29.98
C VAL A 670 0.21 -26.12 31.43
N GLU A 671 1.26 -25.90 32.24
CA GLU A 671 1.32 -26.34 33.65
C GLU A 671 0.26 -25.64 34.51
N LYS A 672 0.12 -24.33 34.32
CA LYS A 672 -0.87 -23.46 34.99
C LYS A 672 -2.30 -23.66 34.46
N LYS A 673 -2.50 -24.40 33.37
CA LYS A 673 -3.77 -24.51 32.66
C LYS A 673 -4.33 -23.13 32.33
N HIS A 674 -3.45 -22.22 31.89
CA HIS A 674 -3.77 -20.82 31.65
C HIS A 674 -4.85 -20.70 30.57
N VAL A 675 -5.83 -19.82 30.82
CA VAL A 675 -6.83 -19.39 29.85
C VAL A 675 -6.73 -17.89 29.71
N PRO A 676 -6.47 -17.33 28.52
CA PRO A 676 -6.39 -15.87 28.34
C PRO A 676 -7.65 -15.17 28.83
N VAL A 677 -7.47 -14.04 29.49
CA VAL A 677 -8.57 -13.26 30.10
C VAL A 677 -9.62 -12.85 29.05
N TYR A 678 -9.22 -12.58 27.83
CA TYR A 678 -10.08 -12.15 26.74
C TYR A 678 -11.09 -13.19 26.30
N VAL A 679 -10.77 -14.50 26.43
CA VAL A 679 -11.57 -15.64 25.94
C VAL A 679 -12.09 -16.55 27.04
N LYS A 680 -12.01 -16.15 28.31
CA LYS A 680 -12.41 -16.98 29.46
C LYS A 680 -13.86 -17.50 29.39
N ASP A 681 -14.76 -16.73 28.75
CA ASP A 681 -16.15 -17.09 28.57
C ASP A 681 -16.41 -17.91 27.29
N HIS A 682 -15.37 -18.11 26.46
CA HIS A 682 -15.44 -18.80 25.16
C HIS A 682 -14.55 -20.03 25.08
N MET A 683 -13.74 -20.34 26.10
CA MET A 683 -12.73 -21.40 26.07
C MET A 683 -12.61 -22.08 27.42
N LYS A 684 -12.48 -23.41 27.41
CA LYS A 684 -12.21 -24.21 28.60
C LYS A 684 -10.70 -24.43 28.80
N PRO A 685 -10.21 -24.59 30.07
CA PRO A 685 -8.80 -24.82 30.34
C PRO A 685 -8.20 -26.02 29.58
N ALA A 686 -8.97 -27.06 29.36
CA ALA A 686 -8.50 -28.24 28.62
C ALA A 686 -8.28 -27.96 27.13
N GLU A 687 -9.11 -27.10 26.54
CA GLU A 687 -9.00 -26.65 25.14
C GLU A 687 -7.77 -25.77 24.96
N ALA A 688 -7.53 -24.84 25.91
CA ALA A 688 -6.35 -24.00 25.91
C ALA A 688 -5.06 -24.83 26.02
N VAL A 689 -5.00 -25.80 26.94
CA VAL A 689 -3.85 -26.68 27.11
C VAL A 689 -3.57 -27.53 25.86
N ASP A 690 -4.61 -28.03 25.18
CA ASP A 690 -4.46 -28.75 23.91
C ASP A 690 -3.87 -27.86 22.83
N ALA A 691 -4.35 -26.62 22.74
CA ALA A 691 -3.86 -25.64 21.78
C ALA A 691 -2.38 -25.30 22.01
N TYR A 692 -1.96 -25.01 23.25
CA TYR A 692 -0.55 -24.75 23.57
C TYR A 692 0.36 -25.93 23.22
N LYS A 693 -0.08 -27.18 23.50
CA LYS A 693 0.71 -28.39 23.16
C LYS A 693 0.91 -28.56 21.67
N LYS A 694 -0.08 -28.20 20.82
CA LYS A 694 0.06 -28.23 19.37
C LYS A 694 1.04 -27.16 18.91
N THR A 695 0.95 -25.95 19.44
CA THR A 695 1.88 -24.86 19.15
C THR A 695 3.32 -25.25 19.56
N LEU A 696 3.52 -25.82 20.76
CA LEU A 696 4.82 -26.34 21.20
C LEU A 696 5.38 -27.40 20.24
N ALA A 697 4.55 -28.36 19.82
CA ALA A 697 4.97 -29.41 18.88
C ALA A 697 5.39 -28.85 17.51
N PHE A 698 4.72 -27.80 17.04
CA PHE A 698 5.12 -27.09 15.83
C PHE A 698 6.50 -26.43 16.01
N ILE A 699 6.68 -25.64 17.08
CA ILE A 699 7.95 -24.95 17.37
C ILE A 699 9.09 -25.97 17.52
N GLU A 700 8.85 -27.08 18.18
CA GLU A 700 9.82 -28.14 18.36
C GLU A 700 10.25 -28.81 17.04
N LYS A 701 9.29 -28.95 16.13
CA LYS A 701 9.53 -29.59 14.84
C LYS A 701 10.27 -28.67 13.86
N TYR A 702 9.95 -27.36 13.84
CA TYR A 702 10.44 -26.44 12.81
C TYR A 702 11.47 -25.43 13.31
N GLY A 703 11.66 -25.29 14.62
CA GLY A 703 12.70 -24.44 15.21
C GLY A 703 12.40 -22.96 15.25
N HIS A 704 11.16 -22.54 14.94
CA HIS A 704 10.69 -21.16 14.99
C HIS A 704 9.25 -21.09 15.50
N ALA A 705 8.83 -19.91 15.98
CA ALA A 705 7.49 -19.74 16.54
C ALA A 705 6.52 -19.00 15.57
N TYR A 706 6.88 -18.81 14.31
CA TYR A 706 5.99 -18.24 13.31
C TYR A 706 4.96 -19.28 12.84
N VAL A 707 3.90 -19.42 13.60
CA VAL A 707 2.71 -20.21 13.24
C VAL A 707 1.75 -19.28 12.51
N SER A 708 1.35 -19.59 11.28
CA SER A 708 0.38 -18.80 10.51
C SER A 708 -0.68 -19.72 9.88
N ASN A 709 -1.39 -19.26 8.86
CA ASN A 709 -2.59 -19.94 8.33
C ASN A 709 -2.66 -19.99 6.80
N GLY A 710 -1.62 -19.52 6.12
CA GLY A 710 -1.63 -19.35 4.67
C GLY A 710 -1.37 -20.63 3.87
N PRO A 711 -1.24 -20.47 2.55
CA PRO A 711 -1.04 -21.59 1.63
C PRO A 711 0.32 -22.29 1.79
N PHE A 712 1.30 -21.63 2.40
CA PHE A 712 2.60 -22.19 2.70
C PHE A 712 2.94 -22.00 4.18
N TYR A 713 3.76 -22.86 4.72
CA TYR A 713 4.37 -22.71 6.04
C TYR A 713 5.90 -22.83 5.93
N ILE A 714 6.60 -22.18 6.82
CA ILE A 714 8.05 -22.25 6.88
C ILE A 714 8.44 -23.65 7.40
N SER A 715 9.09 -24.43 6.56
CA SER A 715 9.55 -25.78 6.92
C SER A 715 11.03 -25.84 7.26
N LYS A 716 11.81 -24.81 6.87
CA LYS A 716 13.22 -24.67 7.21
C LYS A 716 13.66 -23.22 7.13
N ILE A 717 14.46 -22.79 8.10
CA ILE A 717 15.20 -21.53 8.11
C ILE A 717 16.67 -21.84 8.33
N ASP A 718 17.54 -21.21 7.53
CA ASP A 718 18.99 -21.17 7.73
C ASP A 718 19.46 -19.73 7.52
N SER A 719 19.44 -18.94 8.59
CA SER A 719 19.82 -17.51 8.54
C SER A 719 21.31 -17.32 8.22
N THR A 720 22.18 -18.32 8.51
CA THR A 720 23.61 -18.26 8.17
C THR A 720 23.84 -18.42 6.68
N ALA A 721 23.06 -19.31 6.04
CA ALA A 721 23.11 -19.52 4.59
C ALA A 721 22.22 -18.56 3.80
N ASN A 722 21.47 -17.67 4.44
CA ASN A 722 20.41 -16.84 3.82
C ASN A 722 19.43 -17.68 2.98
N TYR A 723 18.95 -18.76 3.55
CA TYR A 723 18.16 -19.77 2.87
C TYR A 723 16.90 -20.12 3.67
N MET A 724 15.78 -20.27 2.97
CA MET A 724 14.50 -20.67 3.55
C MET A 724 13.75 -21.65 2.64
N GLU A 725 13.00 -22.58 3.25
CA GLU A 725 12.03 -23.41 2.56
C GLU A 725 10.62 -23.15 3.08
N LEU A 726 9.71 -22.87 2.16
CA LEU A 726 8.27 -22.80 2.40
C LEU A 726 7.62 -24.03 1.79
N SER A 727 6.95 -24.85 2.59
CA SER A 727 6.24 -26.04 2.10
C SER A 727 4.75 -25.79 1.99
N ALA A 728 4.10 -26.37 0.97
CA ALA A 728 2.68 -26.20 0.73
C ALA A 728 1.83 -26.75 1.88
N TYR A 729 0.93 -25.93 2.44
CA TYR A 729 0.00 -26.29 3.51
C TYR A 729 -1.36 -26.69 2.92
N ARG A 730 -1.42 -27.93 2.38
CA ARG A 730 -2.62 -28.40 1.67
C ARG A 730 -3.74 -28.87 2.61
N LYS A 731 -3.40 -29.43 3.76
CA LYS A 731 -4.39 -30.07 4.65
C LYS A 731 -5.27 -29.07 5.41
N GLY A 732 -4.73 -27.94 5.78
CA GLY A 732 -5.42 -26.93 6.59
C GLY A 732 -5.89 -25.70 5.81
N TYR A 733 -5.38 -25.50 4.60
CA TYR A 733 -5.72 -24.38 3.75
C TYR A 733 -7.04 -24.65 3.00
N PRO A 734 -8.05 -23.76 3.07
CA PRO A 734 -9.42 -24.10 2.69
C PRO A 734 -9.73 -23.96 1.19
N TYR A 735 -8.86 -23.28 0.42
CA TYR A 735 -9.13 -22.99 -0.98
C TYR A 735 -8.56 -24.04 -1.91
N LYS A 736 -9.36 -24.47 -2.88
CA LYS A 736 -8.93 -25.38 -3.93
C LYS A 736 -7.96 -24.69 -4.90
N LYS A 737 -7.18 -25.49 -5.61
CA LYS A 737 -6.21 -24.99 -6.61
C LYS A 737 -6.85 -24.17 -7.72
N ASP A 738 -8.09 -24.48 -8.10
CA ASP A 738 -8.85 -23.79 -9.13
C ASP A 738 -9.52 -22.48 -8.66
N TYR A 739 -9.53 -22.21 -7.34
CA TYR A 739 -10.14 -20.99 -6.79
C TYR A 739 -9.63 -19.72 -7.47
N TRP A 740 -8.34 -19.68 -7.78
CA TRP A 740 -7.67 -18.53 -8.38
C TRP A 740 -7.92 -18.43 -9.89
N GLY A 741 -8.45 -19.50 -10.50
CA GLY A 741 -8.79 -19.55 -11.94
C GLY A 741 -9.74 -18.46 -12.38
N LYS A 742 -10.60 -17.97 -11.48
CA LYS A 742 -11.49 -16.82 -11.74
C LYS A 742 -10.76 -15.53 -12.11
N PHE A 743 -9.48 -15.39 -11.78
CA PHE A 743 -8.66 -14.24 -12.12
C PHE A 743 -7.93 -14.40 -13.48
N PHE A 744 -7.91 -15.59 -14.05
CA PHE A 744 -7.22 -15.89 -15.33
C PHE A 744 -8.07 -15.67 -16.59
N ALA A 745 -9.35 -15.35 -16.45
CA ALA A 745 -10.28 -15.20 -17.55
C ALA A 745 -10.85 -13.78 -17.69
N LEU A 746 -10.15 -12.79 -17.13
CA LEU A 746 -10.63 -11.41 -17.09
C LEU A 746 -10.10 -10.66 -18.31
N GLU A 747 -11.02 -10.16 -19.12
CA GLU A 747 -10.69 -9.26 -20.22
C GLU A 747 -10.42 -7.87 -19.63
N VAL A 748 -9.24 -7.34 -19.92
CA VAL A 748 -8.77 -6.01 -19.50
C VAL A 748 -8.55 -5.16 -20.74
N THR A 749 -8.97 -3.90 -20.69
CA THR A 749 -8.74 -2.95 -21.78
C THR A 749 -7.47 -2.13 -21.59
N GLN A 750 -6.91 -1.66 -22.69
CA GLN A 750 -5.80 -0.72 -22.73
C GLN A 750 -6.04 0.32 -23.81
N ILE A 751 -5.96 1.60 -23.48
CA ILE A 751 -6.00 2.69 -24.48
C ILE A 751 -4.60 2.87 -25.06
N ASP A 752 -4.41 2.47 -26.30
CA ASP A 752 -3.13 2.58 -27.00
C ASP A 752 -2.89 4.00 -27.50
N ASN A 753 -3.91 4.63 -28.10
CA ASN A 753 -3.81 5.96 -28.64
C ASN A 753 -5.12 6.74 -28.51
N VAL A 754 -5.00 8.07 -28.36
CA VAL A 754 -6.10 9.03 -28.40
C VAL A 754 -5.70 10.14 -29.37
N ALA A 755 -6.42 10.23 -30.47
CA ALA A 755 -6.22 11.27 -31.47
C ALA A 755 -7.20 12.43 -31.20
N ILE A 756 -6.68 13.51 -30.61
CA ILE A 756 -7.43 14.72 -30.30
C ILE A 756 -7.16 15.76 -31.39
N PRO A 757 -8.19 16.46 -31.93
CA PRO A 757 -7.98 17.53 -32.88
C PRO A 757 -7.04 18.60 -32.33
N ALA A 758 -5.99 18.96 -33.07
CA ALA A 758 -5.01 19.97 -32.65
C ALA A 758 -5.65 21.36 -32.45
N ASN A 759 -6.70 21.66 -33.21
CA ASN A 759 -7.42 22.95 -33.22
C ASN A 759 -8.92 22.66 -33.29
N ALA A 760 -9.57 22.55 -32.14
CA ALA A 760 -11.02 22.42 -32.13
C ALA A 760 -11.71 23.76 -32.23
N ARG A 761 -12.83 23.81 -32.95
CA ARG A 761 -13.64 25.03 -33.14
C ARG A 761 -14.88 24.97 -32.28
N ARG A 762 -15.29 26.12 -31.78
CA ARG A 762 -16.50 26.22 -30.93
C ARG A 762 -17.80 26.00 -31.72
N ASP A 763 -17.77 26.21 -33.05
CA ASP A 763 -18.91 26.10 -33.96
C ASP A 763 -18.98 24.78 -34.73
N ALA A 764 -18.11 23.81 -34.38
CA ALA A 764 -18.07 22.50 -35.01
C ALA A 764 -17.85 21.39 -33.96
N ASP A 765 -18.38 20.21 -34.26
CA ASP A 765 -18.16 19.03 -33.40
C ASP A 765 -16.67 18.69 -33.35
N ALA A 766 -16.16 18.35 -32.13
CA ALA A 766 -14.82 17.80 -31.98
C ALA A 766 -14.91 16.28 -31.92
N VAL A 767 -14.26 15.65 -32.89
CA VAL A 767 -14.21 14.19 -33.01
C VAL A 767 -12.91 13.69 -32.40
N ILE A 768 -13.01 12.76 -31.45
CA ILE A 768 -11.89 12.13 -30.75
C ILE A 768 -11.85 10.66 -31.16
N ASP A 769 -10.78 10.25 -31.84
CA ASP A 769 -10.59 8.87 -32.23
C ASP A 769 -9.70 8.14 -31.21
N LEU A 770 -10.15 6.96 -30.75
CA LEU A 770 -9.44 6.13 -29.78
C LEU A 770 -9.07 4.78 -30.39
N THR A 771 -7.83 4.37 -30.16
CA THR A 771 -7.39 3.00 -30.41
C THR A 771 -7.28 2.29 -29.08
N VAL A 772 -7.99 1.16 -28.95
CA VAL A 772 -8.08 0.38 -27.73
C VAL A 772 -7.76 -1.07 -28.03
N SER A 773 -6.87 -1.65 -27.24
CA SER A 773 -6.60 -3.09 -27.22
C SER A 773 -7.22 -3.74 -25.98
N GLN A 774 -7.32 -5.05 -26.02
CA GLN A 774 -7.71 -5.88 -24.88
C GLN A 774 -6.77 -7.07 -24.75
N PHE A 775 -6.67 -7.59 -23.54
CA PHE A 775 -5.95 -8.83 -23.25
C PHE A 775 -6.66 -9.60 -22.15
N THR A 776 -6.48 -10.91 -22.14
CA THR A 776 -6.98 -11.76 -21.07
C THR A 776 -5.94 -11.82 -19.96
N TYR A 777 -6.19 -11.17 -18.81
CA TYR A 777 -5.28 -11.16 -17.66
C TYR A 777 -5.03 -12.59 -17.15
N PRO A 778 -3.81 -12.99 -16.78
CA PRO A 778 -2.56 -12.20 -16.72
C PRO A 778 -1.71 -12.27 -18.03
N SER A 779 -2.28 -12.61 -19.18
CA SER A 779 -1.56 -12.62 -20.46
C SER A 779 -1.06 -11.21 -20.83
N ASP A 780 0.02 -11.13 -21.57
CA ASP A 780 0.55 -9.92 -22.19
C ASP A 780 0.24 -9.84 -23.69
N GLN A 781 -0.53 -10.80 -24.19
CA GLN A 781 -0.91 -10.85 -25.61
C GLN A 781 -2.15 -9.99 -25.84
N THR A 782 -1.94 -8.83 -26.41
CA THR A 782 -3.01 -7.91 -26.78
C THR A 782 -3.64 -8.24 -28.12
N LYS A 783 -4.92 -7.99 -28.25
CA LYS A 783 -5.70 -7.98 -29.50
C LYS A 783 -6.53 -6.68 -29.55
N PRO A 784 -7.01 -6.24 -30.72
CA PRO A 784 -7.94 -5.12 -30.81
C PRO A 784 -9.17 -5.35 -29.93
N ALA A 785 -9.60 -4.31 -29.18
CA ALA A 785 -10.77 -4.40 -28.33
C ALA A 785 -12.05 -4.55 -29.16
N ASP A 786 -12.96 -5.41 -28.70
CA ASP A 786 -14.23 -5.65 -29.36
C ASP A 786 -15.30 -4.60 -28.94
N LYS A 787 -16.52 -4.75 -29.51
CA LYS A 787 -17.64 -3.83 -29.31
C LYS A 787 -18.19 -3.78 -27.88
N ASP A 788 -17.85 -4.76 -27.02
CA ASP A 788 -18.38 -4.87 -25.66
C ASP A 788 -17.53 -4.01 -24.69
N ALA A 789 -16.38 -3.49 -25.15
CA ALA A 789 -15.59 -2.51 -24.40
C ALA A 789 -16.37 -1.18 -24.27
N LYS A 790 -16.52 -0.72 -23.03
CA LYS A 790 -17.10 0.59 -22.72
C LYS A 790 -16.02 1.64 -22.80
N VAL A 791 -16.12 2.54 -23.77
CA VAL A 791 -15.15 3.60 -24.00
C VAL A 791 -15.85 4.95 -23.91
N GLN A 792 -15.24 5.90 -23.21
CA GLN A 792 -15.76 7.27 -23.10
C GLN A 792 -14.64 8.29 -23.05
N VAL A 793 -14.98 9.54 -23.36
CA VAL A 793 -14.12 10.71 -23.18
C VAL A 793 -14.86 11.71 -22.28
N THR A 794 -14.20 12.12 -21.21
CA THR A 794 -14.73 13.13 -20.27
C THR A 794 -14.01 14.45 -20.52
N LEU A 795 -14.77 15.48 -20.84
CA LEU A 795 -14.28 16.87 -20.94
C LEU A 795 -14.40 17.52 -19.56
N ILE A 796 -13.30 18.13 -19.11
CA ILE A 796 -13.22 18.83 -17.85
C ILE A 796 -13.10 20.32 -18.10
N SER A 797 -14.05 21.07 -17.52
CA SER A 797 -14.14 22.53 -17.60
C SER A 797 -14.28 23.16 -16.21
N GLN A 798 -14.36 24.48 -16.15
CA GLN A 798 -14.66 25.20 -14.91
C GLN A 798 -16.09 24.92 -14.40
N ASP A 799 -17.01 24.56 -15.31
CA ASP A 799 -18.41 24.25 -14.99
C ASP A 799 -18.61 22.79 -14.57
N GLY A 800 -17.55 22.00 -14.51
CA GLY A 800 -17.58 20.59 -14.12
C GLY A 800 -17.12 19.63 -15.22
N GLU A 801 -17.46 18.34 -15.02
CA GLU A 801 -17.08 17.25 -15.90
C GLU A 801 -18.28 16.82 -16.75
N LYS A 802 -18.05 16.56 -18.05
CA LYS A 802 -19.06 16.00 -18.94
C LYS A 802 -18.51 14.84 -19.76
N ALA A 803 -19.12 13.66 -19.59
CA ALA A 803 -18.73 12.45 -20.30
C ALA A 803 -19.46 12.31 -21.64
N TYR A 804 -18.71 11.85 -22.66
CA TYR A 804 -19.18 11.55 -24.01
C TYR A 804 -18.83 10.11 -24.33
N PRO A 805 -19.82 9.19 -24.36
CA PRO A 805 -19.61 7.81 -24.73
C PRO A 805 -19.05 7.71 -26.16
N ALA A 806 -18.00 6.89 -26.33
CA ALA A 806 -17.46 6.62 -27.65
C ALA A 806 -18.23 5.50 -28.34
N LYS A 807 -18.50 5.67 -29.62
CA LYS A 807 -19.14 4.65 -30.48
C LYS A 807 -18.05 3.71 -31.03
N TYR A 808 -18.34 2.43 -30.97
CA TYR A 808 -17.53 1.43 -31.65
C TYR A 808 -17.64 1.64 -33.18
N VAL A 809 -16.49 1.69 -33.84
CA VAL A 809 -16.38 1.83 -35.31
C VAL A 809 -15.99 0.51 -35.96
N LYS A 810 -14.99 -0.14 -35.42
CA LYS A 810 -14.49 -1.48 -35.80
C LYS A 810 -13.57 -1.98 -34.69
N ASP A 811 -13.15 -3.24 -34.74
CA ASP A 811 -12.27 -3.82 -33.75
C ASP A 811 -11.06 -2.92 -33.43
N GLY A 812 -10.90 -2.57 -32.18
CA GLY A 812 -9.88 -1.69 -31.67
C GLY A 812 -10.09 -0.19 -31.94
N SER A 813 -11.16 0.23 -32.63
CA SER A 813 -11.38 1.63 -32.97
C SER A 813 -12.70 2.14 -32.41
N PHE A 814 -12.62 3.25 -31.66
CA PHE A 814 -13.77 3.92 -31.06
C PHE A 814 -13.73 5.42 -31.39
N GLN A 815 -14.89 6.07 -31.40
CA GLN A 815 -15.00 7.49 -31.70
C GLN A 815 -15.96 8.17 -30.75
N ALA A 816 -15.48 9.16 -30.00
CA ALA A 816 -16.30 10.05 -29.18
C ALA A 816 -16.50 11.38 -29.91
N VAL A 817 -17.66 11.98 -29.76
CA VAL A 817 -17.99 13.28 -30.34
C VAL A 817 -18.39 14.25 -29.23
N ILE A 818 -17.69 15.36 -29.14
CA ILE A 818 -18.07 16.49 -28.30
C ILE A 818 -18.85 17.46 -29.19
N PRO A 819 -20.16 17.65 -28.97
CA PRO A 819 -20.98 18.47 -29.85
C PRO A 819 -20.58 19.95 -29.84
N ALA A 820 -20.72 20.62 -31.00
CA ALA A 820 -20.52 22.05 -31.13
C ALA A 820 -21.37 22.86 -30.13
N ALA A 821 -22.56 22.39 -29.81
CA ALA A 821 -23.45 23.03 -28.83
C ALA A 821 -22.88 23.05 -27.39
N ASP A 822 -21.99 22.09 -27.05
CA ASP A 822 -21.28 22.07 -25.76
C ASP A 822 -20.00 22.92 -25.84
N LEU A 823 -19.26 22.81 -26.93
CA LEU A 823 -18.04 23.61 -27.17
C LEU A 823 -18.33 25.11 -27.25
N ALA A 824 -19.49 25.51 -27.80
CA ALA A 824 -19.91 26.89 -27.87
C ALA A 824 -20.08 27.57 -26.51
N LYS A 825 -20.32 26.81 -25.45
CA LYS A 825 -20.46 27.30 -24.06
C LYS A 825 -19.12 27.62 -23.40
N LEU A 826 -18.05 27.04 -23.91
CA LEU A 826 -16.71 27.20 -23.36
C LEU A 826 -16.01 28.44 -23.94
N GLN A 827 -15.07 28.98 -23.20
CA GLN A 827 -14.19 30.05 -23.69
C GLN A 827 -13.05 29.44 -24.53
N PRO A 828 -12.44 30.22 -25.46
CA PRO A 828 -11.18 29.77 -26.08
C PRO A 828 -10.12 29.44 -25.03
N GLY A 829 -9.42 28.31 -25.19
CA GLY A 829 -8.45 27.87 -24.21
C GLY A 829 -8.12 26.38 -24.33
N SER A 830 -7.32 25.87 -23.41
CA SER A 830 -6.99 24.46 -23.30
C SER A 830 -7.84 23.78 -22.23
N TYR A 831 -8.44 22.65 -22.59
CA TYR A 831 -9.31 21.84 -21.72
C TYR A 831 -8.75 20.43 -21.58
N THR A 832 -8.83 19.87 -20.39
CA THR A 832 -8.41 18.49 -20.16
C THR A 832 -9.47 17.53 -20.68
N LEU A 833 -9.05 16.54 -21.46
CA LEU A 833 -9.83 15.36 -21.81
C LEU A 833 -9.31 14.15 -21.05
N VAL A 834 -10.20 13.32 -20.55
CA VAL A 834 -9.87 12.03 -19.94
C VAL A 834 -10.57 10.94 -20.74
N SER A 835 -9.78 10.10 -21.39
CA SER A 835 -10.27 8.93 -22.12
C SER A 835 -10.23 7.74 -21.20
N GLU A 836 -11.32 6.99 -21.11
CA GLU A 836 -11.46 5.80 -20.28
C GLU A 836 -11.94 4.62 -21.12
N SER A 837 -11.42 3.42 -20.84
CA SER A 837 -11.93 2.17 -21.40
C SER A 837 -11.97 1.08 -20.34
N LYS A 838 -13.03 0.26 -20.36
CA LYS A 838 -13.18 -0.91 -19.48
C LYS A 838 -14.23 -1.88 -20.03
N PHE A 839 -14.27 -3.10 -19.53
CA PHE A 839 -15.38 -4.02 -19.76
C PHE A 839 -16.47 -3.87 -18.69
N ALA A 840 -16.40 -4.61 -17.59
CA ALA A 840 -17.42 -4.59 -16.54
C ALA A 840 -16.98 -3.75 -15.33
N ASP A 841 -16.51 -4.43 -14.29
CA ASP A 841 -16.15 -3.81 -13.00
C ASP A 841 -14.65 -3.70 -12.78
N GLU A 842 -13.86 -3.95 -13.81
CA GLU A 842 -12.40 -3.76 -13.76
C GLU A 842 -12.01 -2.30 -13.56
N ALA A 843 -10.78 -2.07 -13.13
CA ALA A 843 -10.21 -0.74 -13.12
C ALA A 843 -10.09 -0.23 -14.56
N PRO A 844 -10.60 0.98 -14.90
CA PRO A 844 -10.53 1.49 -16.25
C PRO A 844 -9.08 1.77 -16.66
N SER A 845 -8.74 1.46 -17.91
CA SER A 845 -7.59 2.05 -18.56
C SER A 845 -7.88 3.53 -18.83
N VAL A 846 -6.97 4.41 -18.44
CA VAL A 846 -7.18 5.87 -18.50
C VAL A 846 -6.03 6.52 -19.25
N LYS A 847 -6.37 7.46 -20.15
CA LYS A 847 -5.38 8.27 -20.88
C LYS A 847 -5.81 9.73 -20.91
N PRO A 848 -5.06 10.63 -20.24
CA PRO A 848 -5.34 12.07 -20.31
C PRO A 848 -4.87 12.67 -21.64
N GLY A 849 -5.46 13.78 -22.03
CA GLY A 849 -5.09 14.60 -23.18
C GLY A 849 -5.63 16.00 -23.06
N ASN A 850 -5.28 16.86 -24.02
CA ASN A 850 -5.73 18.25 -24.02
C ASN A 850 -6.45 18.60 -25.33
N LEU A 851 -7.60 19.24 -25.20
CA LEU A 851 -8.35 19.84 -26.29
C LEU A 851 -8.09 21.36 -26.31
N VAL A 852 -7.48 21.85 -27.38
CA VAL A 852 -7.30 23.29 -27.57
C VAL A 852 -8.48 23.84 -28.40
N LEU A 853 -9.23 24.74 -27.79
CA LEU A 853 -10.45 25.33 -28.34
C LEU A 853 -10.21 26.78 -28.77
N PHE A 854 -10.60 27.13 -30.01
CA PHE A 854 -10.46 28.44 -30.62
C PHE A 854 -11.80 29.11 -30.88
#